data_c15bc3851279e2711a450c9ea61f37ca
#
_entry.id   c15bc3851279e2711a450c9ea61f37ca
#
_cell.length_a   1.000
_cell.length_b   1.000
_cell.length_c   1.000
_cell.angle_alpha   90.00
_cell.angle_beta   90.00
_cell.angle_gamma   90.00
#
_symmetry.space_group_name_H-M   'P 1'
#
loop_
_entity.id
_entity.type
_entity.pdbx_description
1 polymer ?
#
loop_
_entity_poly.entity_id
_entity_poly.type
_entity_poly.pdbx_seq_one_letter_code
_entity_poly.pdbx_strand_id
1 'polypeptide(L)'
;MTATNSTIAQTHFNNLEIFSLLWLDAEVNTKEENKRAQKQLRAIINDLKTFDDQHECQQYIMSCSEQDRLVLISSGRLGTELIPQIHHLRQLSAVYIYCWKKKVYKQWAKQFIKIKSVIVTLDDLVNQITMDQKERGKIEEPMAMTFYNASGKADKSTTELNGHFIHSLLLIDVLIRMKSNEADKKKLIEVCKDEYHGNEPELAVIQEFERSYKSRKSLWWYTRDAFLYRMLNKALRIQNTELLLLFCFVIRDIYERLKKYQCQDPVRVYRYQAMSVDELNTLKQSIGQFISINSFFSTSADRHVALNFLSHSIISSDLHRILFDIEADPRVVKSKPFADITSLSYFHHESEILFMVGCIFRLTNIYRNDNEKVWVIQMQLAEDNDQDLKKLFNQLKEDYGVGEKEADLQCFGDVLQHMGKYDLAEKIYSDLHEQCSSDDASFFRLCVSFGMLYKERKDFDRSLQWFQKALDRKIRTNPSDFLYMGGLYCCIGNIHMEKSDYKEAMNYYNGAMDCYKRANATNHPDMPSLYHGIARIYCAQKQYSDALDYYQRSLVIQQQHLACNHPDMAINHTGIGDVYRIVGQYQNAMNHYRTSLDIRQKSLPPQHQDIASSNKSIGLLYETMSNWKEALEYYKRAANIYRQSLPLQQSNVTEIEKDIQRVISKLK
;
A
#
# COMPACT_ATOMS: atom_id res chain seq x y z
N MET A 1 18.21 -3.74 34.34
CA MET A 1 16.74 -3.82 34.39
C MET A 1 16.19 -2.41 34.50
N THR A 2 15.99 -1.77 33.39
CA THR A 2 15.31 -0.49 33.29
C THR A 2 14.43 -0.59 32.05
N ALA A 3 13.13 -0.50 32.28
CA ALA A 3 12.12 -0.51 31.22
C ALA A 3 12.34 0.70 30.31
N THR A 4 12.80 0.47 29.10
CA THR A 4 12.86 1.47 28.05
C THR A 4 11.46 1.62 27.48
N ASN A 5 10.82 2.73 27.80
CA ASN A 5 9.63 3.23 27.11
C ASN A 5 9.97 3.43 25.63
N SER A 6 9.61 2.47 24.76
CA SER A 6 9.64 2.68 23.33
C SER A 6 8.49 3.62 22.99
N THR A 7 8.80 4.87 22.79
CA THR A 7 7.89 5.89 22.33
C THR A 7 7.65 5.74 20.83
N ILE A 8 6.79 4.79 20.45
CA ILE A 8 6.03 5.00 19.24
C ILE A 8 5.06 6.13 19.60
N ALA A 9 5.31 7.33 19.09
CA ALA A 9 4.43 8.47 19.28
C ALA A 9 2.99 8.00 19.03
N GLN A 10 2.06 8.44 19.88
CA GLN A 10 0.64 8.30 19.67
C GLN A 10 0.27 8.96 18.35
N THR A 11 0.40 8.22 17.25
CA THR A 11 -0.30 8.54 16.02
C THR A 11 -1.77 8.27 16.34
N HIS A 12 -2.56 9.30 16.48
CA HIS A 12 -4.01 9.19 16.54
C HIS A 12 -4.46 8.56 15.19
N PHE A 13 -4.66 7.27 15.20
CA PHE A 13 -5.27 6.57 14.08
C PHE A 13 -6.73 7.05 13.99
N ASN A 14 -7.06 7.78 12.93
CA ASN A 14 -8.45 8.12 12.66
C ASN A 14 -9.16 6.84 12.22
N ASN A 15 -10.12 6.39 13.03
CA ASN A 15 -11.00 5.24 12.81
C ASN A 15 -10.31 3.99 12.21
N LEU A 16 -10.05 2.98 13.03
CA LEU A 16 -9.45 1.69 12.63
C LEU A 16 -10.48 0.67 12.11
N GLU A 17 -11.75 1.05 11.96
CA GLU A 17 -12.81 0.26 11.35
C GLU A 17 -13.29 0.88 10.02
N ILE A 18 -14.12 0.11 9.29
CA ILE A 18 -14.62 0.52 7.97
C ILE A 18 -15.76 1.52 8.09
N PHE A 19 -16.64 1.28 9.06
CA PHE A 19 -17.86 2.04 9.25
C PHE A 19 -17.69 3.10 10.33
N SER A 20 -18.20 4.31 10.04
CA SER A 20 -18.35 5.38 11.02
C SER A 20 -19.84 5.74 11.13
N LEU A 21 -20.31 5.91 12.33
CA LEU A 21 -21.66 6.39 12.61
C LEU A 21 -21.62 7.87 12.94
N LEU A 22 -22.36 8.66 12.20
CA LEU A 22 -22.50 10.10 12.40
C LEU A 22 -23.89 10.38 12.94
N TRP A 23 -24.01 11.19 13.98
CA TRP A 23 -25.31 11.59 14.50
C TRP A 23 -25.43 13.11 14.53
N LEU A 24 -26.28 13.64 13.65
CA LEU A 24 -26.58 15.07 13.51
C LEU A 24 -27.93 15.40 14.15
N ASP A 25 -27.89 16.00 15.33
CA ASP A 25 -29.07 16.47 16.06
C ASP A 25 -28.69 17.58 17.04
N ALA A 26 -29.43 18.68 17.12
CA ALA A 26 -29.14 19.81 18.00
C ALA A 26 -29.09 19.43 19.49
N GLU A 27 -29.73 18.32 19.88
CA GLU A 27 -29.77 17.86 21.27
C GLU A 27 -29.00 16.54 21.49
N VAL A 28 -28.15 16.16 20.52
CA VAL A 28 -27.46 14.87 20.55
C VAL A 28 -26.62 14.65 21.81
N ASN A 29 -25.95 15.69 22.29
CA ASN A 29 -25.06 15.63 23.44
C ASN A 29 -25.69 16.10 24.76
N THR A 30 -26.92 16.61 24.72
CA THR A 30 -27.58 17.21 25.89
C THR A 30 -28.59 16.27 26.54
N LYS A 31 -29.37 15.52 25.76
CA LYS A 31 -30.39 14.60 26.27
C LYS A 31 -29.79 13.29 26.78
N GLU A 32 -30.16 12.87 27.96
CA GLU A 32 -29.71 11.61 28.59
C GLU A 32 -30.12 10.36 27.76
N GLU A 33 -31.30 10.41 27.13
CA GLU A 33 -31.79 9.36 26.26
C GLU A 33 -30.85 9.18 25.03
N ASN A 34 -30.39 10.29 24.42
CA ASN A 34 -29.46 10.28 23.31
C ASN A 34 -28.10 9.72 23.75
N LYS A 35 -27.59 10.11 24.92
CA LYS A 35 -26.34 9.57 25.47
C LYS A 35 -26.42 8.06 25.73
N ARG A 36 -27.58 7.59 26.22
CA ARG A 36 -27.81 6.14 26.39
C ARG A 36 -27.82 5.40 25.04
N ALA A 37 -28.51 5.93 24.04
CA ALA A 37 -28.53 5.36 22.70
C ALA A 37 -27.12 5.38 22.04
N GLN A 38 -26.32 6.44 22.26
CA GLN A 38 -24.93 6.48 21.79
C GLN A 38 -24.09 5.31 22.31
N LYS A 39 -24.24 4.94 23.60
CA LYS A 39 -23.54 3.79 24.17
C LYS A 39 -23.95 2.47 23.50
N GLN A 40 -25.24 2.30 23.20
CA GLN A 40 -25.75 1.12 22.51
C GLN A 40 -25.26 1.08 21.05
N LEU A 41 -25.27 2.22 20.38
CA LEU A 41 -24.83 2.35 18.99
C LEU A 41 -23.32 2.12 18.83
N ARG A 42 -22.50 2.56 19.80
CA ARG A 42 -21.05 2.27 19.82
C ARG A 42 -20.73 0.78 19.92
N ALA A 43 -21.61 -0.02 20.52
CA ALA A 43 -21.46 -1.46 20.53
C ALA A 43 -21.69 -2.11 19.15
N ILE A 44 -22.29 -1.37 18.20
CA ILE A 44 -22.58 -1.84 16.83
C ILE A 44 -21.56 -1.29 15.83
N ILE A 45 -21.29 0.02 15.90
CA ILE A 45 -20.28 0.75 15.11
C ILE A 45 -19.45 1.57 16.10
N ASN A 46 -18.20 1.21 16.29
CA ASN A 46 -17.35 1.78 17.33
C ASN A 46 -17.09 3.27 17.14
N ASP A 47 -16.77 3.69 15.92
CA ASP A 47 -16.54 5.10 15.60
C ASP A 47 -17.87 5.85 15.48
N LEU A 48 -18.30 6.45 16.58
CA LEU A 48 -19.49 7.31 16.64
C LEU A 48 -19.06 8.76 16.86
N LYS A 49 -19.42 9.62 15.91
CA LYS A 49 -19.23 11.08 15.99
C LYS A 49 -20.58 11.80 16.03
N THR A 50 -20.66 12.81 16.89
CA THR A 50 -21.88 13.59 17.10
C THR A 50 -21.67 15.02 16.63
N PHE A 51 -22.69 15.57 15.97
CA PHE A 51 -22.71 16.93 15.43
C PHE A 51 -24.02 17.61 15.86
N ASP A 52 -23.94 18.82 16.34
CA ASP A 52 -25.09 19.70 16.59
C ASP A 52 -25.23 20.77 15.50
N ASP A 53 -24.17 20.98 14.70
CA ASP A 53 -24.13 21.85 13.55
C ASP A 53 -24.06 21.07 12.23
N GLN A 54 -24.92 21.51 11.27
CA GLN A 54 -25.02 20.88 9.96
C GLN A 54 -23.78 21.09 9.09
N HIS A 55 -23.16 22.27 9.17
CA HIS A 55 -22.02 22.63 8.34
C HIS A 55 -20.77 21.85 8.73
N GLU A 56 -20.53 21.70 10.03
CA GLU A 56 -19.44 20.86 10.56
C GLU A 56 -19.62 19.39 10.13
N CYS A 57 -20.85 18.87 10.23
CA CYS A 57 -21.15 17.51 9.78
C CYS A 57 -20.89 17.34 8.28
N GLN A 58 -21.28 18.30 7.46
CA GLN A 58 -21.05 18.29 6.02
C GLN A 58 -19.55 18.32 5.68
N GLN A 59 -18.80 19.23 6.31
CA GLN A 59 -17.35 19.32 6.10
C GLN A 59 -16.64 18.01 6.49
N TYR A 60 -17.03 17.41 7.60
CA TYR A 60 -16.50 16.13 8.02
C TYR A 60 -16.77 15.04 6.97
N ILE A 61 -18.03 14.90 6.51
CA ILE A 61 -18.40 13.91 5.48
C ILE A 61 -17.56 14.11 4.21
N MET A 62 -17.37 15.36 3.78
CA MET A 62 -16.58 15.68 2.58
C MET A 62 -15.07 15.41 2.75
N SER A 63 -14.56 15.47 3.97
CA SER A 63 -13.14 15.18 4.27
C SER A 63 -12.81 13.69 4.34
N CYS A 64 -13.83 12.81 4.48
CA CYS A 64 -13.64 11.37 4.56
C CYS A 64 -13.27 10.77 3.20
N SER A 65 -12.50 9.68 3.23
CA SER A 65 -12.14 8.93 2.03
C SER A 65 -13.37 8.28 1.37
N GLU A 66 -13.38 8.19 0.06
CA GLU A 66 -14.41 7.43 -0.68
C GLU A 66 -14.43 5.92 -0.33
N GLN A 67 -13.38 5.42 0.28
CA GLN A 67 -13.30 4.04 0.77
C GLN A 67 -13.93 3.85 2.15
N ASP A 68 -14.15 4.92 2.92
CA ASP A 68 -14.86 4.85 4.18
C ASP A 68 -16.36 4.64 3.95
N ARG A 69 -17.06 4.15 4.95
CA ARG A 69 -18.52 3.91 4.91
C ARG A 69 -19.17 4.63 6.08
N LEU A 70 -19.87 5.72 5.76
CA LEU A 70 -20.53 6.57 6.73
C LEU A 70 -22.01 6.21 6.84
N VAL A 71 -22.48 6.02 8.05
CA VAL A 71 -23.89 5.82 8.39
C VAL A 71 -24.35 7.09 9.13
N LEU A 72 -25.32 7.80 8.58
CA LEU A 72 -25.79 9.07 9.14
C LEU A 72 -27.14 8.88 9.84
N ILE A 73 -27.22 9.27 11.11
CA ILE A 73 -28.46 9.56 11.81
C ILE A 73 -28.67 11.07 11.75
N SER A 74 -29.83 11.52 11.33
CA SER A 74 -30.16 12.96 11.30
C SER A 74 -31.55 13.23 11.82
N SER A 75 -31.71 14.33 12.54
CA SER A 75 -33.04 14.85 12.86
C SER A 75 -33.79 15.25 11.60
N GLY A 76 -35.12 15.22 11.64
CA GLY A 76 -35.93 15.49 10.45
C GLY A 76 -35.66 16.85 9.81
N ARG A 77 -35.49 17.91 10.63
CA ARG A 77 -35.21 19.26 10.14
C ARG A 77 -33.82 19.37 9.50
N LEU A 78 -32.79 19.02 10.22
CA LEU A 78 -31.40 19.12 9.72
C LEU A 78 -31.16 18.19 8.53
N GLY A 79 -31.81 17.02 8.52
CA GLY A 79 -31.72 16.07 7.40
C GLY A 79 -32.32 16.62 6.11
N THR A 80 -33.43 17.38 6.15
CA THR A 80 -34.00 17.95 4.92
C THR A 80 -33.10 18.99 4.24
N GLU A 81 -32.24 19.64 5.00
CA GLU A 81 -31.28 20.62 4.49
C GLU A 81 -29.96 19.96 4.02
N LEU A 82 -29.46 18.98 4.76
CA LEU A 82 -28.15 18.35 4.51
C LEU A 82 -28.21 17.27 3.41
N ILE A 83 -29.18 16.33 3.48
CA ILE A 83 -29.20 15.13 2.65
C ILE A 83 -29.21 15.42 1.14
N PRO A 84 -29.95 16.42 0.62
CA PRO A 84 -29.89 16.78 -0.79
C PRO A 84 -28.48 17.12 -1.29
N GLN A 85 -27.61 17.64 -0.42
CA GLN A 85 -26.25 18.06 -0.76
C GLN A 85 -25.24 16.92 -0.71
N ILE A 86 -25.51 15.87 0.08
CA ILE A 86 -24.52 14.79 0.35
C ILE A 86 -24.95 13.40 -0.14
N HIS A 87 -26.21 13.18 -0.51
CA HIS A 87 -26.71 11.85 -0.85
C HIS A 87 -25.98 11.17 -2.01
N HIS A 88 -25.34 11.95 -2.89
CA HIS A 88 -24.56 11.47 -4.02
C HIS A 88 -23.15 10.98 -3.63
N LEU A 89 -22.65 11.36 -2.46
CA LEU A 89 -21.28 11.03 -2.02
C LEU A 89 -21.12 9.53 -1.79
N ARG A 90 -20.05 8.93 -2.33
CA ARG A 90 -19.80 7.47 -2.27
C ARG A 90 -19.58 6.96 -0.85
N GLN A 91 -18.89 7.73 -0.01
CA GLN A 91 -18.65 7.38 1.39
C GLN A 91 -19.92 7.32 2.23
N LEU A 92 -21.01 7.99 1.85
CA LEU A 92 -22.30 7.89 2.56
C LEU A 92 -23.04 6.61 2.16
N SER A 93 -23.08 5.62 3.08
CA SER A 93 -23.69 4.30 2.86
C SER A 93 -25.18 4.28 3.18
N ALA A 94 -25.58 4.84 4.32
CA ALA A 94 -26.97 4.85 4.77
C ALA A 94 -27.32 6.07 5.57
N VAL A 95 -28.61 6.43 5.56
CA VAL A 95 -29.18 7.53 6.35
C VAL A 95 -30.40 7.04 7.11
N TYR A 96 -30.50 7.42 8.39
CA TYR A 96 -31.67 7.19 9.23
C TYR A 96 -32.20 8.52 9.71
N ILE A 97 -33.50 8.76 9.52
CA ILE A 97 -34.15 9.98 10.00
C ILE A 97 -34.82 9.71 11.34
N TYR A 98 -34.32 10.35 12.40
CA TYR A 98 -34.91 10.30 13.72
C TYR A 98 -35.77 11.52 13.95
N CYS A 99 -37.11 11.36 14.06
CA CYS A 99 -38.03 12.50 14.20
C CYS A 99 -39.40 12.09 14.73
N TRP A 100 -40.04 13.01 15.48
CA TRP A 100 -41.37 12.81 16.02
C TRP A 100 -42.51 12.81 14.96
N LYS A 101 -42.34 13.48 13.82
CA LYS A 101 -43.36 13.65 12.78
C LYS A 101 -43.15 12.70 11.62
N LYS A 102 -43.18 11.38 11.83
CA LYS A 102 -42.93 10.35 10.83
C LYS A 102 -43.66 10.55 9.50
N LYS A 103 -44.97 10.93 9.57
CA LYS A 103 -45.80 11.13 8.37
C LYS A 103 -45.25 12.20 7.43
N VAL A 104 -44.71 13.30 7.99
CA VAL A 104 -44.18 14.45 7.22
C VAL A 104 -42.93 14.05 6.44
N TYR A 105 -42.01 13.35 7.08
CA TYR A 105 -40.72 13.03 6.46
C TYR A 105 -40.73 11.75 5.62
N LYS A 106 -41.71 10.84 5.83
CA LYS A 106 -41.77 9.55 5.14
C LYS A 106 -41.92 9.70 3.60
N GLN A 107 -42.67 10.71 3.13
CA GLN A 107 -42.83 10.92 1.70
C GLN A 107 -41.62 11.57 1.06
N TRP A 108 -41.01 12.54 1.73
CA TRP A 108 -39.76 13.19 1.32
C TRP A 108 -38.61 12.20 1.28
N ALA A 109 -38.49 11.35 2.29
CA ALA A 109 -37.43 10.34 2.40
C ALA A 109 -37.36 9.38 1.18
N LYS A 110 -38.49 9.09 0.55
CA LYS A 110 -38.56 8.24 -0.65
C LYS A 110 -37.78 8.77 -1.86
N GLN A 111 -37.47 10.08 -1.86
CA GLN A 111 -36.69 10.71 -2.93
C GLN A 111 -35.20 10.32 -2.86
N PHE A 112 -34.74 9.81 -1.73
CA PHE A 112 -33.33 9.53 -1.48
C PHE A 112 -33.15 8.05 -1.13
N ILE A 113 -32.57 7.28 -2.02
CA ILE A 113 -32.42 5.80 -1.88
C ILE A 113 -31.56 5.40 -0.66
N LYS A 114 -30.65 6.29 -0.24
CA LYS A 114 -29.79 6.05 0.94
C LYS A 114 -30.54 6.23 2.26
N ILE A 115 -31.73 6.84 2.29
CA ILE A 115 -32.57 6.88 3.49
C ILE A 115 -33.24 5.53 3.68
N LYS A 116 -32.76 4.78 4.66
CA LYS A 116 -33.25 3.42 4.96
C LYS A 116 -34.56 3.46 5.75
N SER A 117 -34.68 4.39 6.71
CA SER A 117 -35.87 4.45 7.55
C SER A 117 -36.12 5.84 8.16
N VAL A 118 -37.39 6.12 8.48
CA VAL A 118 -37.82 7.27 9.29
C VAL A 118 -38.39 6.72 10.58
N ILE A 119 -37.74 7.02 11.71
CA ILE A 119 -37.92 6.36 13.01
C ILE A 119 -38.29 7.39 14.05
N VAL A 120 -39.12 6.97 15.02
CA VAL A 120 -39.67 7.86 16.05
C VAL A 120 -39.08 7.57 17.42
N THR A 121 -38.73 6.32 17.72
CA THR A 121 -38.18 5.92 19.00
C THR A 121 -36.71 5.57 18.92
N LEU A 122 -35.93 5.79 19.96
CA LEU A 122 -34.51 5.45 20.00
C LEU A 122 -34.28 3.95 19.99
N ASP A 123 -35.13 3.17 20.65
CA ASP A 123 -35.00 1.72 20.68
C ASP A 123 -35.23 1.12 19.26
N ASP A 124 -36.21 1.61 18.50
CA ASP A 124 -36.40 1.21 17.11
C ASP A 124 -35.22 1.62 16.24
N LEU A 125 -34.63 2.79 16.49
CA LEU A 125 -33.45 3.28 15.75
C LEU A 125 -32.23 2.36 15.98
N VAL A 126 -31.94 2.04 17.23
CA VAL A 126 -30.84 1.13 17.61
C VAL A 126 -31.06 -0.24 17.00
N ASN A 127 -32.26 -0.80 17.13
CA ASN A 127 -32.60 -2.12 16.58
C ASN A 127 -32.47 -2.15 15.04
N GLN A 128 -32.99 -1.13 14.35
CA GLN A 128 -32.90 -1.05 12.89
C GLN A 128 -31.45 -0.95 12.42
N ILE A 129 -30.64 -0.09 13.04
CA ILE A 129 -29.22 0.05 12.69
C ILE A 129 -28.48 -1.26 12.96
N THR A 130 -28.79 -1.96 14.05
CA THR A 130 -28.19 -3.26 14.38
C THR A 130 -28.46 -4.31 13.30
N MET A 131 -29.70 -4.41 12.87
CA MET A 131 -30.09 -5.36 11.82
C MET A 131 -29.42 -5.02 10.49
N ASP A 132 -29.53 -3.75 10.08
CA ASP A 132 -28.98 -3.31 8.80
C ASP A 132 -27.46 -3.38 8.76
N GLN A 133 -26.77 -3.12 9.87
CA GLN A 133 -25.30 -3.15 9.92
C GLN A 133 -24.75 -4.56 9.81
N LYS A 134 -25.44 -5.54 10.37
CA LYS A 134 -25.04 -6.95 10.24
C LYS A 134 -25.07 -7.43 8.78
N GLU A 135 -26.05 -6.96 8.00
CA GLU A 135 -26.13 -7.26 6.57
C GLU A 135 -25.13 -6.41 5.76
N ARG A 136 -25.03 -5.12 6.07
CA ARG A 136 -24.17 -4.18 5.38
C ARG A 136 -22.69 -4.55 5.49
N GLY A 137 -22.23 -4.95 6.68
CA GLY A 137 -20.84 -5.37 6.91
C GLY A 137 -20.41 -6.51 5.98
N LYS A 138 -21.30 -7.42 5.64
CA LYS A 138 -21.01 -8.53 4.74
C LYS A 138 -20.98 -8.15 3.26
N ILE A 139 -21.69 -7.09 2.86
CA ILE A 139 -21.97 -6.76 1.44
C ILE A 139 -21.16 -5.55 0.95
N GLU A 140 -21.04 -4.52 1.79
CA GLU A 140 -20.44 -3.24 1.40
C GLU A 140 -18.96 -3.11 1.82
N GLU A 141 -18.34 -4.18 2.31
CA GLU A 141 -16.91 -4.16 2.64
C GLU A 141 -16.10 -3.99 1.34
N PRO A 142 -15.36 -2.86 1.16
CA PRO A 142 -14.58 -2.64 -0.05
C PRO A 142 -13.49 -3.68 -0.21
N MET A 143 -13.26 -4.15 -1.43
CA MET A 143 -12.17 -5.09 -1.72
C MET A 143 -10.92 -4.34 -2.14
N ALA A 144 -9.81 -4.55 -1.44
CA ALA A 144 -8.52 -4.01 -1.84
C ALA A 144 -7.92 -4.89 -2.94
N MET A 145 -7.93 -4.39 -4.16
CA MET A 145 -7.37 -5.06 -5.33
C MET A 145 -6.24 -4.24 -5.93
N THR A 146 -5.16 -4.89 -6.32
CA THR A 146 -4.11 -4.31 -7.15
C THR A 146 -3.98 -5.09 -8.45
N PHE A 147 -3.60 -4.39 -9.52
CA PHE A 147 -3.61 -4.94 -10.88
C PHE A 147 -2.19 -4.98 -11.45
N TYR A 148 -1.89 -6.02 -12.24
CA TYR A 148 -0.65 -6.16 -12.98
C TYR A 148 -0.93 -6.46 -14.45
N ASN A 149 -0.36 -5.65 -15.35
CA ASN A 149 -0.47 -5.82 -16.78
C ASN A 149 0.85 -6.29 -17.38
N ALA A 150 0.94 -7.55 -17.78
CA ALA A 150 2.11 -8.15 -18.39
C ALA A 150 2.38 -7.64 -19.81
N SER A 151 1.34 -7.20 -20.55
CA SER A 151 1.47 -6.95 -22.00
C SER A 151 2.07 -5.60 -22.39
N GLY A 152 2.29 -4.68 -21.45
CA GLY A 152 2.88 -3.35 -21.71
C GLY A 152 2.11 -2.45 -22.69
N LYS A 153 0.98 -2.91 -23.24
CA LYS A 153 0.15 -2.18 -24.22
C LYS A 153 -1.00 -1.39 -23.61
N ALA A 154 -0.98 -1.18 -22.32
CA ALA A 154 -2.09 -0.55 -21.65
C ALA A 154 -1.97 0.98 -21.61
N ASP A 155 -3.12 1.61 -21.53
CA ASP A 155 -3.30 3.02 -21.23
C ASP A 155 -2.45 3.46 -20.02
N LYS A 156 -2.03 4.72 -20.01
CA LYS A 156 -1.17 5.34 -18.98
C LYS A 156 -1.60 5.09 -17.52
N SER A 157 -2.86 4.71 -17.29
CA SER A 157 -3.39 4.43 -15.95
C SER A 157 -3.02 3.06 -15.37
N THR A 158 -2.73 2.06 -16.21
CA THR A 158 -2.46 0.69 -15.74
C THR A 158 -0.98 0.43 -15.42
N THR A 159 -0.06 1.21 -15.96
CA THR A 159 1.38 1.10 -15.62
C THR A 159 1.70 1.58 -14.21
N GLU A 160 0.96 2.56 -13.69
CA GLU A 160 1.08 3.02 -12.29
C GLU A 160 0.67 1.95 -11.28
N LEU A 161 -0.20 1.02 -11.67
CA LEU A 161 -0.71 -0.03 -10.80
C LEU A 161 0.30 -1.17 -10.57
N ASN A 162 1.22 -1.42 -11.50
CA ASN A 162 2.17 -2.52 -11.42
C ASN A 162 3.16 -2.37 -10.25
N GLY A 163 3.68 -1.16 -10.02
CA GLY A 163 4.58 -0.92 -8.90
C GLY A 163 3.91 -1.13 -7.55
N HIS A 164 2.69 -0.65 -7.39
CA HIS A 164 1.90 -0.86 -6.16
C HIS A 164 1.62 -2.35 -5.92
N PHE A 165 1.33 -3.10 -6.98
CA PHE A 165 1.11 -4.55 -6.93
C PHE A 165 2.33 -5.28 -6.36
N ILE A 166 3.53 -5.04 -6.91
CA ILE A 166 4.77 -5.72 -6.50
C ILE A 166 5.13 -5.39 -5.05
N HIS A 167 5.09 -4.12 -4.65
CA HIS A 167 5.43 -3.71 -3.29
C HIS A 167 4.43 -4.23 -2.24
N SER A 168 3.14 -4.32 -2.60
CA SER A 168 2.13 -4.96 -1.74
C SER A 168 2.46 -6.43 -1.50
N LEU A 169 2.88 -7.15 -2.53
CA LEU A 169 3.28 -8.56 -2.40
C LEU A 169 4.54 -8.73 -1.55
N LEU A 170 5.53 -7.85 -1.71
CA LEU A 170 6.77 -7.86 -0.92
C LEU A 170 6.49 -7.57 0.55
N LEU A 171 5.66 -6.58 0.84
CA LEU A 171 5.26 -6.27 2.22
C LEU A 171 4.61 -7.47 2.90
N ILE A 172 3.67 -8.13 2.21
CA ILE A 172 2.98 -9.33 2.72
C ILE A 172 3.98 -10.47 2.92
N ASP A 173 4.90 -10.69 2.00
CA ASP A 173 5.92 -11.74 2.09
C ASP A 173 6.84 -11.54 3.32
N VAL A 174 7.24 -10.30 3.59
CA VAL A 174 8.01 -9.96 4.80
C VAL A 174 7.21 -10.24 6.06
N LEU A 175 5.96 -9.74 6.14
CA LEU A 175 5.10 -9.91 7.31
C LEU A 175 4.85 -11.39 7.65
N ILE A 176 4.66 -12.25 6.65
CA ILE A 176 4.49 -13.70 6.85
C ILE A 176 5.74 -14.34 7.47
N ARG A 177 6.93 -13.87 7.11
CA ARG A 177 8.22 -14.46 7.52
C ARG A 177 8.84 -13.81 8.75
N MET A 178 8.31 -12.67 9.20
CA MET A 178 8.78 -12.01 10.41
C MET A 178 8.46 -12.83 11.66
N LYS A 179 9.44 -12.88 12.58
CA LYS A 179 9.19 -13.35 13.96
C LYS A 179 8.56 -12.21 14.75
N SER A 180 7.44 -12.49 15.39
CA SER A 180 6.85 -11.60 16.38
C SER A 180 7.41 -11.89 17.78
N ASN A 181 7.35 -10.88 18.63
CA ASN A 181 7.67 -11.02 20.04
C ASN A 181 6.44 -10.73 20.92
N GLU A 182 6.50 -11.07 22.20
CA GLU A 182 5.40 -10.79 23.13
C GLU A 182 5.15 -9.28 23.36
N ALA A 183 6.15 -8.44 23.08
CA ALA A 183 5.99 -6.99 23.17
C ALA A 183 5.06 -6.44 22.07
N ASP A 184 5.16 -6.96 20.84
CA ASP A 184 4.31 -6.58 19.73
C ASP A 184 2.83 -6.92 20.03
N LYS A 185 2.59 -8.11 20.60
CA LYS A 185 1.27 -8.52 21.05
C LYS A 185 0.69 -7.60 22.13
N LYS A 186 1.48 -7.24 23.12
CA LYS A 186 1.06 -6.32 24.19
C LYS A 186 0.68 -4.96 23.62
N LYS A 187 1.53 -4.44 22.71
CA LYS A 187 1.30 -3.15 22.07
C LYS A 187 0.06 -3.17 21.18
N LEU A 188 -0.19 -4.24 20.42
CA LEU A 188 -1.44 -4.40 19.68
C LEU A 188 -2.65 -4.31 20.62
N ILE A 189 -2.60 -5.00 21.75
CA ILE A 189 -3.69 -5.01 22.73
C ILE A 189 -3.92 -3.60 23.31
N GLU A 190 -2.87 -2.83 23.59
CA GLU A 190 -2.97 -1.44 24.03
C GLU A 190 -3.67 -0.58 22.97
N VAL A 191 -3.21 -0.63 21.72
CA VAL A 191 -3.84 0.07 20.60
C VAL A 191 -5.31 -0.32 20.43
N CYS A 192 -5.65 -1.60 20.55
CA CYS A 192 -7.04 -2.05 20.50
C CYS A 192 -7.87 -1.53 21.68
N LYS A 193 -7.34 -1.51 22.90
CA LYS A 193 -8.04 -0.97 24.06
C LYS A 193 -8.29 0.53 23.94
N ASP A 194 -7.34 1.27 23.37
CA ASP A 194 -7.49 2.71 23.13
C ASP A 194 -8.55 2.99 22.07
N GLU A 195 -8.54 2.26 20.94
CA GLU A 195 -9.53 2.40 19.86
C GLU A 195 -10.95 2.11 20.33
N TYR A 196 -11.11 1.07 21.15
CA TYR A 196 -12.42 0.65 21.67
C TYR A 196 -12.74 1.25 23.04
N HIS A 197 -12.10 2.34 23.43
CA HIS A 197 -12.38 3.00 24.69
C HIS A 197 -13.86 3.38 24.82
N GLY A 198 -14.51 2.92 25.90
CA GLY A 198 -15.94 3.13 26.15
C GLY A 198 -16.88 2.15 25.43
N ASN A 199 -16.33 1.15 24.72
CA ASN A 199 -17.08 0.04 24.11
C ASN A 199 -16.87 -1.24 24.93
N GLU A 200 -17.61 -1.36 26.05
CA GLU A 200 -17.43 -2.46 27.01
C GLU A 200 -17.55 -3.86 26.41
N PRO A 201 -18.50 -4.15 25.47
CA PRO A 201 -18.58 -5.44 24.82
C PRO A 201 -17.30 -5.82 24.07
N GLU A 202 -16.74 -4.91 23.28
CA GLU A 202 -15.49 -5.18 22.53
C GLU A 202 -14.27 -5.22 23.46
N LEU A 203 -14.22 -4.37 24.50
CA LEU A 203 -13.15 -4.45 25.50
C LEU A 203 -13.12 -5.82 26.21
N ALA A 204 -14.29 -6.41 26.48
CA ALA A 204 -14.36 -7.76 27.03
C ALA A 204 -13.81 -8.83 26.05
N VAL A 205 -14.08 -8.69 24.74
CA VAL A 205 -13.54 -9.55 23.69
C VAL A 205 -12.00 -9.38 23.56
N ILE A 206 -11.50 -8.15 23.64
CA ILE A 206 -10.06 -7.86 23.63
C ILE A 206 -9.36 -8.52 24.85
N GLN A 207 -9.98 -8.45 26.03
CA GLN A 207 -9.46 -9.11 27.24
C GLN A 207 -9.48 -10.65 27.09
N GLU A 208 -10.52 -11.20 26.48
CA GLU A 208 -10.59 -12.64 26.15
C GLU A 208 -9.46 -13.02 25.20
N PHE A 209 -9.20 -12.22 24.15
CA PHE A 209 -8.09 -12.40 23.22
C PHE A 209 -6.74 -12.38 23.95
N GLU A 210 -6.50 -11.37 24.77
CA GLU A 210 -5.27 -11.23 25.56
C GLU A 210 -4.93 -12.49 26.37
N ARG A 211 -5.95 -13.08 27.01
CA ARG A 211 -5.80 -14.27 27.88
C ARG A 211 -5.74 -15.60 27.14
N SER A 212 -6.49 -15.71 26.04
CA SER A 212 -6.80 -17.02 25.42
C SER A 212 -6.27 -17.22 24.01
N TYR A 213 -5.69 -16.17 23.37
CA TYR A 213 -5.17 -16.31 22.00
C TYR A 213 -4.02 -17.31 21.96
N LYS A 214 -4.14 -18.24 21.03
CA LYS A 214 -3.11 -19.23 20.67
C LYS A 214 -3.10 -19.38 19.15
N SER A 215 -1.93 -19.56 18.55
CA SER A 215 -1.75 -19.70 17.10
C SER A 215 -2.69 -20.72 16.45
N ARG A 216 -2.94 -21.84 17.15
CA ARG A 216 -3.89 -22.87 16.69
C ARG A 216 -5.35 -22.39 16.55
N LYS A 217 -5.72 -21.27 17.21
CA LYS A 217 -7.05 -20.66 17.17
C LYS A 217 -7.09 -19.39 16.32
N SER A 218 -6.04 -19.08 15.53
CA SER A 218 -5.96 -17.85 14.76
C SER A 218 -7.12 -17.69 13.77
N LEU A 219 -7.51 -18.76 13.07
CA LEU A 219 -8.67 -18.76 12.17
C LEU A 219 -9.99 -18.54 12.90
N TRP A 220 -10.18 -19.17 14.05
CA TRP A 220 -11.37 -18.97 14.88
C TRP A 220 -11.50 -17.51 15.35
N TRP A 221 -10.38 -16.91 15.76
CA TRP A 221 -10.35 -15.50 16.15
C TRP A 221 -10.57 -14.56 14.97
N TYR A 222 -10.00 -14.88 13.83
CA TYR A 222 -10.12 -14.07 12.63
C TYR A 222 -11.54 -14.06 12.06
N THR A 223 -12.21 -15.21 12.04
CA THR A 223 -13.56 -15.34 11.48
C THR A 223 -14.68 -14.85 12.42
N ARG A 224 -14.36 -14.62 13.70
CA ARG A 224 -15.27 -14.01 14.66
C ARG A 224 -15.51 -12.55 14.28
N ASP A 225 -16.78 -12.12 14.20
CA ASP A 225 -17.13 -10.71 13.98
C ASP A 225 -16.76 -9.88 15.23
N ALA A 226 -15.50 -9.47 15.30
CA ALA A 226 -14.91 -8.75 16.43
C ALA A 226 -13.77 -7.82 15.95
N PHE A 227 -13.19 -7.08 16.86
CA PHE A 227 -12.11 -6.12 16.61
C PHE A 227 -11.02 -6.65 15.69
N LEU A 228 -10.61 -7.92 15.86
CA LEU A 228 -9.50 -8.52 15.10
C LEU A 228 -9.78 -8.54 13.60
N TYR A 229 -10.97 -9.02 13.21
CA TYR A 229 -11.41 -9.06 11.82
C TYR A 229 -11.47 -7.64 11.23
N ARG A 230 -12.15 -6.73 11.93
CA ARG A 230 -12.40 -5.37 11.44
C ARG A 230 -11.12 -4.55 11.28
N MET A 231 -10.27 -4.52 12.31
CA MET A 231 -9.02 -3.76 12.29
C MET A 231 -7.98 -4.34 11.33
N LEU A 232 -7.79 -5.66 11.32
CA LEU A 232 -6.81 -6.31 10.45
C LEU A 232 -7.16 -6.09 8.97
N ASN A 233 -8.43 -6.29 8.58
CA ASN A 233 -8.85 -6.08 7.20
C ASN A 233 -8.78 -4.60 6.79
N LYS A 234 -9.10 -3.66 7.69
CA LYS A 234 -8.87 -2.23 7.44
C LYS A 234 -7.39 -1.95 7.24
N ALA A 235 -6.51 -2.45 8.12
CA ALA A 235 -5.06 -2.25 8.02
C ALA A 235 -4.48 -2.80 6.70
N LEU A 236 -4.91 -3.99 6.29
CA LEU A 236 -4.51 -4.60 5.02
C LEU A 236 -4.97 -3.76 3.82
N ARG A 237 -6.20 -3.27 3.85
CA ARG A 237 -6.80 -2.51 2.77
C ARG A 237 -6.12 -1.16 2.52
N ILE A 238 -5.91 -0.38 3.59
CA ILE A 238 -5.26 0.94 3.50
C ILE A 238 -3.73 0.85 3.56
N GLN A 239 -3.18 -0.36 3.65
CA GLN A 239 -1.75 -0.63 3.81
C GLN A 239 -1.13 0.18 4.97
N ASN A 240 -1.81 0.17 6.12
CA ASN A 240 -1.28 0.78 7.33
C ASN A 240 -0.14 -0.08 7.88
N THR A 241 1.07 0.25 7.50
CA THR A 241 2.27 -0.54 7.79
C THR A 241 2.61 -0.63 9.27
N GLU A 242 2.32 0.41 10.07
CA GLU A 242 2.53 0.37 11.53
C GLU A 242 1.59 -0.64 12.19
N LEU A 243 0.31 -0.60 11.82
CA LEU A 243 -0.68 -1.53 12.34
C LEU A 243 -0.44 -2.96 11.83
N LEU A 244 -0.07 -3.11 10.57
CA LEU A 244 0.27 -4.41 9.99
C LEU A 244 1.49 -5.05 10.67
N LEU A 245 2.46 -4.27 11.09
CA LEU A 245 3.59 -4.75 11.87
C LEU A 245 3.13 -5.34 13.21
N LEU A 246 2.18 -4.68 13.89
CA LEU A 246 1.61 -5.20 15.14
C LEU A 246 0.78 -6.47 14.92
N PHE A 247 0.11 -6.59 13.77
CA PHE A 247 -0.64 -7.79 13.39
C PHE A 247 0.21 -8.91 12.79
N CYS A 248 1.52 -8.74 12.61
CA CYS A 248 2.36 -9.71 11.87
C CYS A 248 2.24 -11.14 12.44
N PHE A 249 2.16 -11.31 13.77
CA PHE A 249 1.99 -12.63 14.40
C PHE A 249 0.65 -13.29 14.05
N VAL A 250 -0.44 -12.51 13.96
CA VAL A 250 -1.76 -13.02 13.54
C VAL A 250 -1.73 -13.45 12.08
N ILE A 251 -1.16 -12.58 11.20
CA ILE A 251 -1.02 -12.86 9.76
C ILE A 251 -0.22 -14.16 9.55
N ARG A 252 0.90 -14.31 10.25
CA ARG A 252 1.74 -15.51 10.21
C ARG A 252 1.00 -16.73 10.73
N ASP A 253 0.33 -16.63 11.88
CA ASP A 253 -0.43 -17.74 12.46
C ASP A 253 -1.54 -18.21 11.55
N ILE A 254 -2.24 -17.27 10.87
CA ILE A 254 -3.26 -17.62 9.84
C ILE A 254 -2.59 -18.32 8.66
N TYR A 255 -1.46 -17.78 8.15
CA TYR A 255 -0.71 -18.40 7.05
C TYR A 255 -0.32 -19.85 7.36
N GLU A 256 0.26 -20.11 8.53
CA GLU A 256 0.68 -21.46 8.93
C GLU A 256 -0.53 -22.42 9.07
N ARG A 257 -1.68 -21.89 9.51
CA ARG A 257 -2.91 -22.67 9.58
C ARG A 257 -3.45 -22.99 8.18
N LEU A 258 -3.52 -22.00 7.30
CA LEU A 258 -3.96 -22.22 5.92
C LEU A 258 -3.03 -23.21 5.19
N LYS A 259 -1.70 -23.06 5.36
CA LYS A 259 -0.72 -23.99 4.81
C LYS A 259 -0.91 -25.42 5.30
N LYS A 260 -1.20 -25.60 6.59
CA LYS A 260 -1.43 -26.91 7.19
C LYS A 260 -2.69 -27.59 6.65
N TYR A 261 -3.73 -26.80 6.35
CA TYR A 261 -5.04 -27.29 5.87
C TYR A 261 -5.26 -26.98 4.39
N GLN A 262 -4.18 -26.70 3.63
CA GLN A 262 -4.22 -26.44 2.20
C GLN A 262 -5.13 -27.43 1.47
N CYS A 263 -6.05 -26.92 0.66
CA CYS A 263 -6.85 -27.76 -0.24
C CYS A 263 -5.93 -28.62 -1.11
N GLN A 264 -6.29 -29.88 -1.31
CA GLN A 264 -5.50 -30.84 -2.09
C GLN A 264 -5.98 -30.94 -3.54
N ASP A 265 -7.27 -30.77 -3.74
CA ASP A 265 -7.92 -30.85 -5.04
C ASP A 265 -8.34 -29.46 -5.55
N PRO A 266 -8.46 -29.29 -6.89
CA PRO A 266 -9.04 -28.08 -7.48
C PRO A 266 -10.46 -27.85 -6.98
N VAL A 267 -10.76 -26.60 -6.64
CA VAL A 267 -12.08 -26.20 -6.15
C VAL A 267 -12.62 -25.03 -6.96
N ARG A 268 -13.94 -24.96 -7.09
CA ARG A 268 -14.63 -23.80 -7.61
C ARG A 268 -15.38 -23.13 -6.48
N VAL A 269 -15.13 -21.83 -6.28
CA VAL A 269 -15.65 -21.09 -5.13
C VAL A 269 -16.29 -19.79 -5.56
N TYR A 270 -17.15 -19.27 -4.70
CA TYR A 270 -18.00 -18.12 -4.98
C TYR A 270 -17.92 -17.09 -3.86
N ARG A 271 -17.92 -15.84 -4.24
CA ARG A 271 -18.11 -14.73 -3.30
C ARG A 271 -19.07 -13.72 -3.88
N TYR A 272 -20.03 -13.30 -3.07
CA TYR A 272 -20.91 -12.22 -3.40
C TYR A 272 -20.44 -10.92 -2.76
N GLN A 273 -20.60 -9.79 -3.50
CA GLN A 273 -20.25 -8.46 -3.02
C GLN A 273 -21.00 -7.37 -3.79
N ALA A 274 -21.23 -6.21 -3.17
CA ALA A 274 -21.64 -5.00 -3.87
C ALA A 274 -20.40 -4.21 -4.31
N MET A 275 -20.44 -3.67 -5.53
CA MET A 275 -19.32 -2.93 -6.12
C MET A 275 -19.82 -1.72 -6.88
N SER A 276 -19.07 -0.63 -6.85
CA SER A 276 -19.43 0.58 -7.61
C SER A 276 -19.31 0.39 -9.12
N VAL A 277 -19.96 1.29 -9.87
CA VAL A 277 -19.90 1.31 -11.34
C VAL A 277 -18.45 1.47 -11.81
N ASP A 278 -17.67 2.32 -11.15
CA ASP A 278 -16.28 2.62 -11.54
C ASP A 278 -15.35 1.44 -11.30
N GLU A 279 -15.49 0.77 -10.13
CA GLU A 279 -14.73 -0.45 -9.84
C GLU A 279 -15.05 -1.56 -10.84
N LEU A 280 -16.32 -1.76 -11.19
CA LEU A 280 -16.73 -2.71 -12.22
C LEU A 280 -16.17 -2.35 -13.60
N ASN A 281 -16.17 -1.06 -13.97
CA ASN A 281 -15.60 -0.61 -15.24
C ASN A 281 -14.07 -0.80 -15.28
N THR A 282 -13.37 -0.56 -14.17
CA THR A 282 -11.95 -0.85 -14.05
C THR A 282 -11.67 -2.34 -14.26
N LEU A 283 -12.47 -3.21 -13.66
CA LEU A 283 -12.34 -4.66 -13.87
C LEU A 283 -12.61 -5.07 -15.32
N LYS A 284 -13.61 -4.47 -15.98
CA LYS A 284 -13.90 -4.74 -17.41
C LYS A 284 -12.73 -4.38 -18.33
N GLN A 285 -12.01 -3.32 -18.01
CA GLN A 285 -10.82 -2.91 -18.75
C GLN A 285 -9.59 -3.79 -18.44
N SER A 286 -9.65 -4.55 -17.35
CA SER A 286 -8.55 -5.39 -16.87
C SER A 286 -8.70 -6.87 -17.21
N ILE A 287 -9.62 -7.25 -18.13
CA ILE A 287 -9.77 -8.66 -18.56
C ILE A 287 -8.46 -9.16 -19.17
N GLY A 288 -8.03 -10.34 -18.73
CA GLY A 288 -6.75 -10.95 -19.11
C GLY A 288 -5.56 -10.57 -18.21
N GLN A 289 -5.70 -9.55 -17.35
CA GLN A 289 -4.67 -9.10 -16.42
C GLN A 289 -4.67 -9.93 -15.12
N PHE A 290 -3.58 -9.78 -14.36
CA PHE A 290 -3.50 -10.34 -13.01
C PHE A 290 -4.03 -9.34 -11.98
N ILE A 291 -4.71 -9.87 -10.96
CA ILE A 291 -5.27 -9.13 -9.84
C ILE A 291 -4.75 -9.77 -8.56
N SER A 292 -4.16 -8.98 -7.65
CA SER A 292 -3.89 -9.39 -6.27
C SER A 292 -4.97 -8.86 -5.35
N ILE A 293 -5.45 -9.71 -4.45
CA ILE A 293 -6.38 -9.33 -3.40
C ILE A 293 -5.59 -9.10 -2.12
N ASN A 294 -5.53 -7.82 -1.68
CA ASN A 294 -4.72 -7.38 -0.56
C ASN A 294 -5.47 -7.46 0.79
N SER A 295 -6.35 -8.44 0.93
CA SER A 295 -7.01 -8.85 2.17
C SER A 295 -7.13 -10.37 2.19
N PHE A 296 -7.44 -10.95 3.32
CA PHE A 296 -7.90 -12.33 3.35
C PHE A 296 -9.21 -12.44 2.57
N PHE A 297 -9.30 -13.42 1.69
CA PHE A 297 -10.42 -13.53 0.78
C PHE A 297 -11.28 -14.75 1.12
N SER A 298 -12.35 -14.50 1.86
CA SER A 298 -13.35 -15.49 2.24
C SER A 298 -14.31 -15.73 1.09
N THR A 299 -14.53 -17.00 0.77
CA THR A 299 -15.40 -17.48 -0.32
C THR A 299 -16.21 -18.69 0.17
N SER A 300 -17.25 -19.09 -0.57
CA SER A 300 -18.02 -20.28 -0.29
C SER A 300 -17.87 -21.31 -1.42
N ALA A 301 -17.78 -22.59 -1.08
CA ALA A 301 -17.88 -23.67 -2.04
C ALA A 301 -19.31 -23.84 -2.60
N ASP A 302 -20.31 -23.34 -1.88
CA ASP A 302 -21.71 -23.39 -2.30
C ASP A 302 -22.16 -22.06 -2.93
N ARG A 303 -22.48 -22.12 -4.23
CA ARG A 303 -22.98 -20.98 -4.99
C ARG A 303 -24.30 -20.42 -4.45
N HIS A 304 -25.17 -21.29 -3.93
CA HIS A 304 -26.45 -20.85 -3.37
C HIS A 304 -26.29 -20.09 -2.07
N VAL A 305 -25.33 -20.48 -1.23
CA VAL A 305 -24.98 -19.73 -0.03
C VAL A 305 -24.52 -18.33 -0.42
N ALA A 306 -23.63 -18.21 -1.40
CA ALA A 306 -23.17 -16.92 -1.90
C ALA A 306 -24.33 -16.05 -2.46
N LEU A 307 -25.32 -16.64 -3.12
CA LEU A 307 -26.47 -15.92 -3.69
C LEU A 307 -27.56 -15.59 -2.65
N ASN A 308 -27.73 -16.39 -1.60
CA ASN A 308 -28.72 -16.14 -0.56
C ASN A 308 -28.45 -14.88 0.27
N PHE A 309 -27.18 -14.45 0.38
CA PHE A 309 -26.83 -13.15 0.91
C PHE A 309 -27.41 -11.97 0.10
N LEU A 310 -27.92 -12.24 -1.11
CA LEU A 310 -28.45 -11.29 -2.08
C LEU A 310 -29.94 -10.97 -1.95
N SER A 311 -30.73 -11.96 -1.62
CA SER A 311 -32.17 -11.91 -1.85
C SER A 311 -32.90 -10.92 -0.96
N HIS A 312 -32.26 -10.48 0.13
CA HIS A 312 -32.88 -9.64 1.16
C HIS A 312 -32.31 -8.22 1.26
N SER A 313 -31.18 -7.91 0.58
CA SER A 313 -30.52 -6.60 0.73
C SER A 313 -30.97 -5.59 -0.33
N ILE A 314 -31.44 -4.44 0.12
CA ILE A 314 -31.70 -3.26 -0.73
C ILE A 314 -30.35 -2.57 -0.98
N ILE A 315 -29.80 -2.80 -2.19
CA ILE A 315 -28.55 -2.15 -2.62
C ILE A 315 -28.87 -0.78 -3.18
N SER A 316 -28.04 0.22 -2.93
CA SER A 316 -28.18 1.55 -3.49
C SER A 316 -27.97 1.53 -5.02
N SER A 317 -28.57 2.50 -5.74
CA SER A 317 -28.56 2.54 -7.22
C SER A 317 -27.16 2.72 -7.84
N ASP A 318 -26.20 3.16 -7.06
CA ASP A 318 -24.79 3.38 -7.42
C ASP A 318 -23.91 2.13 -7.25
N LEU A 319 -24.49 1.03 -6.73
CA LEU A 319 -23.80 -0.24 -6.55
C LEU A 319 -24.38 -1.34 -7.45
N HIS A 320 -23.49 -2.16 -7.97
CA HIS A 320 -23.82 -3.36 -8.71
C HIS A 320 -23.68 -4.62 -7.86
N ARG A 321 -24.55 -5.57 -8.12
CA ARG A 321 -24.48 -6.93 -7.55
C ARG A 321 -23.43 -7.72 -8.30
N ILE A 322 -22.41 -8.18 -7.61
CA ILE A 322 -21.29 -8.92 -8.18
C ILE A 322 -21.22 -10.32 -7.58
N LEU A 323 -21.07 -11.31 -8.43
CA LEU A 323 -20.71 -12.67 -8.07
C LEU A 323 -19.32 -12.97 -8.63
N PHE A 324 -18.34 -13.14 -7.77
CA PHE A 324 -17.06 -13.71 -8.13
C PHE A 324 -17.22 -15.22 -8.27
N ASP A 325 -16.79 -15.77 -9.39
CA ASP A 325 -16.78 -17.18 -9.75
C ASP A 325 -15.34 -17.59 -10.02
N ILE A 326 -14.74 -18.35 -9.11
CA ILE A 326 -13.31 -18.51 -9.00
C ILE A 326 -12.93 -19.98 -9.12
N GLU A 327 -12.05 -20.28 -10.06
CA GLU A 327 -11.39 -21.58 -10.18
C GLU A 327 -10.04 -21.53 -9.46
N ALA A 328 -9.85 -22.42 -8.48
CA ALA A 328 -8.62 -22.47 -7.68
C ALA A 328 -8.02 -23.88 -7.70
N ASP A 329 -6.85 -24.02 -8.31
CA ASP A 329 -6.07 -25.26 -8.33
C ASP A 329 -4.88 -25.16 -7.37
N PRO A 330 -4.82 -25.95 -6.29
CA PRO A 330 -3.74 -25.90 -5.32
C PRO A 330 -2.38 -26.30 -5.89
N ARG A 331 -2.33 -26.99 -7.01
CA ARG A 331 -1.08 -27.40 -7.67
C ARG A 331 -0.34 -26.22 -8.30
N VAL A 332 -1.09 -25.15 -8.62
CA VAL A 332 -0.55 -23.95 -9.27
C VAL A 332 0.14 -23.04 -8.26
N VAL A 333 -0.30 -23.00 -7.00
CA VAL A 333 0.16 -22.02 -6.00
C VAL A 333 0.79 -22.71 -4.79
N LYS A 334 2.09 -22.45 -4.56
CA LYS A 334 2.84 -23.00 -3.43
C LYS A 334 3.05 -21.99 -2.29
N SER A 335 3.10 -20.69 -2.60
CA SER A 335 3.48 -19.63 -1.67
C SER A 335 2.31 -19.00 -0.93
N LYS A 336 1.10 -19.02 -1.49
CA LYS A 336 -0.11 -18.38 -0.96
C LYS A 336 -1.21 -19.41 -0.75
N PRO A 337 -1.28 -20.07 0.44
CA PRO A 337 -2.22 -21.17 0.68
C PRO A 337 -3.67 -20.67 0.71
N PHE A 338 -4.58 -21.57 0.36
CA PHE A 338 -6.01 -21.45 0.60
C PHE A 338 -6.57 -22.77 1.15
N ALA A 339 -7.54 -22.70 2.04
CA ALA A 339 -8.02 -23.87 2.75
C ALA A 339 -9.52 -23.81 3.05
N ASP A 340 -10.15 -24.99 3.12
CA ASP A 340 -11.45 -25.13 3.76
C ASP A 340 -11.27 -24.96 5.27
N ILE A 341 -11.85 -23.91 5.79
CA ILE A 341 -11.75 -23.54 7.20
C ILE A 341 -13.08 -23.77 7.96
N THR A 342 -14.06 -24.40 7.35
CA THR A 342 -15.40 -24.62 7.93
C THR A 342 -15.35 -25.17 9.36
N SER A 343 -14.51 -26.16 9.63
CA SER A 343 -14.34 -26.74 10.96
C SER A 343 -13.49 -25.92 11.93
N LEU A 344 -12.78 -24.89 11.44
CA LEU A 344 -11.85 -24.05 12.19
C LEU A 344 -12.39 -22.63 12.39
N SER A 345 -13.42 -22.26 11.64
CA SER A 345 -14.10 -20.95 11.69
C SER A 345 -14.94 -20.82 12.95
N TYR A 346 -15.23 -19.58 13.37
CA TYR A 346 -16.23 -19.29 14.39
C TYR A 346 -17.64 -19.69 13.93
N PHE A 347 -17.92 -19.56 12.61
CA PHE A 347 -19.20 -19.91 11.98
C PHE A 347 -19.13 -21.29 11.30
N HIS A 348 -19.36 -22.36 12.05
CA HIS A 348 -19.24 -23.75 11.57
C HIS A 348 -20.25 -24.17 10.49
N HIS A 349 -21.19 -23.31 10.12
CA HIS A 349 -22.26 -23.63 9.15
C HIS A 349 -22.01 -23.04 7.75
N GLU A 350 -20.99 -22.20 7.60
CA GLU A 350 -20.62 -21.62 6.33
C GLU A 350 -19.54 -22.54 5.70
N SER A 351 -19.80 -23.11 4.52
CA SER A 351 -18.78 -23.86 3.76
C SER A 351 -17.71 -22.89 3.25
N GLU A 352 -16.85 -22.44 4.18
CA GLU A 352 -15.94 -21.34 3.98
C GLU A 352 -14.57 -21.80 3.49
N ILE A 353 -14.16 -21.30 2.31
CA ILE A 353 -12.80 -21.43 1.80
C ILE A 353 -12.11 -20.06 1.89
N LEU A 354 -11.03 -19.99 2.66
CA LEU A 354 -10.28 -18.77 2.89
C LEU A 354 -8.97 -18.78 2.11
N PHE A 355 -8.74 -17.75 1.31
CA PHE A 355 -7.48 -17.49 0.62
C PHE A 355 -6.59 -16.56 1.43
N MET A 356 -5.30 -16.85 1.40
CA MET A 356 -4.28 -15.99 1.99
C MET A 356 -4.26 -14.61 1.34
N VAL A 357 -3.94 -13.59 2.12
CA VAL A 357 -3.73 -12.23 1.61
C VAL A 357 -2.63 -12.21 0.53
N GLY A 358 -2.87 -11.46 -0.55
CA GLY A 358 -1.95 -11.37 -1.68
C GLY A 358 -2.03 -12.55 -2.65
N CYS A 359 -3.09 -13.39 -2.60
CA CYS A 359 -3.36 -14.35 -3.68
C CYS A 359 -3.59 -13.62 -5.00
N ILE A 360 -3.02 -14.17 -6.06
CA ILE A 360 -3.06 -13.61 -7.41
C ILE A 360 -4.07 -14.40 -8.24
N PHE A 361 -4.92 -13.68 -8.94
CA PHE A 361 -5.92 -14.26 -9.82
C PHE A 361 -5.79 -13.66 -11.22
N ARG A 362 -6.00 -14.46 -12.25
CA ARG A 362 -6.19 -13.98 -13.62
C ARG A 362 -7.66 -13.69 -13.84
N LEU A 363 -7.98 -12.49 -14.26
CA LEU A 363 -9.32 -12.11 -14.65
C LEU A 363 -9.62 -12.67 -16.05
N THR A 364 -10.54 -13.64 -16.15
CA THR A 364 -10.79 -14.36 -17.40
C THR A 364 -11.98 -13.79 -18.17
N ASN A 365 -13.06 -13.44 -17.48
CA ASN A 365 -14.27 -12.96 -18.14
C ASN A 365 -15.14 -12.13 -17.18
N ILE A 366 -15.94 -11.22 -17.73
CA ILE A 366 -16.98 -10.47 -17.00
C ILE A 366 -18.23 -10.41 -17.87
N TYR A 367 -19.34 -10.89 -17.35
CA TYR A 367 -20.63 -10.83 -18.04
C TYR A 367 -21.79 -10.60 -17.08
N ARG A 368 -22.91 -10.16 -17.61
CA ARG A 368 -24.14 -9.99 -16.82
C ARG A 368 -25.01 -11.24 -16.94
N ASN A 369 -25.41 -11.76 -15.81
CA ASN A 369 -26.45 -12.80 -15.72
C ASN A 369 -27.79 -12.11 -15.44
N ASP A 370 -28.62 -11.95 -16.47
CA ASP A 370 -29.90 -11.24 -16.37
C ASP A 370 -30.94 -12.02 -15.57
N ASN A 371 -30.86 -13.35 -15.52
CA ASN A 371 -31.77 -14.20 -14.73
C ASN A 371 -31.58 -13.95 -13.23
N GLU A 372 -30.35 -13.81 -12.79
CA GLU A 372 -29.97 -13.56 -11.38
C GLU A 372 -29.81 -12.08 -11.09
N LYS A 373 -29.82 -11.21 -12.10
CA LYS A 373 -29.59 -9.77 -12.01
C LYS A 373 -28.26 -9.41 -11.36
N VAL A 374 -27.21 -10.20 -11.65
CA VAL A 374 -25.84 -10.02 -11.13
C VAL A 374 -24.83 -9.88 -12.26
N TRP A 375 -23.71 -9.21 -12.00
CA TRP A 375 -22.52 -9.29 -12.82
C TRP A 375 -21.67 -10.46 -12.31
N VAL A 376 -21.29 -11.36 -13.19
CA VAL A 376 -20.42 -12.49 -12.87
C VAL A 376 -18.99 -12.11 -13.30
N ILE A 377 -18.05 -12.18 -12.37
CA ILE A 377 -16.63 -11.96 -12.57
C ILE A 377 -15.93 -13.30 -12.44
N GLN A 378 -15.48 -13.84 -13.57
CA GLN A 378 -14.75 -15.11 -13.61
C GLN A 378 -13.27 -14.87 -13.41
N MET A 379 -12.68 -15.56 -12.45
CA MET A 379 -11.26 -15.50 -12.13
C MET A 379 -10.68 -16.90 -12.00
N GLN A 380 -9.42 -17.03 -12.31
CA GLN A 380 -8.65 -18.25 -12.12
C GLN A 380 -7.46 -17.96 -11.22
N LEU A 381 -7.27 -18.77 -10.18
CA LEU A 381 -6.09 -18.66 -9.33
C LEU A 381 -4.83 -18.87 -10.18
N ALA A 382 -3.93 -17.93 -10.11
CA ALA A 382 -2.70 -17.93 -10.89
C ALA A 382 -1.50 -17.91 -9.96
N GLU A 383 -0.47 -18.67 -10.32
CA GLU A 383 0.87 -18.45 -9.79
C GLU A 383 1.47 -17.23 -10.49
N ASP A 384 2.57 -16.70 -9.97
CA ASP A 384 3.43 -15.72 -10.67
C ASP A 384 4.01 -16.37 -11.95
N ASN A 385 3.14 -16.66 -12.94
CA ASN A 385 3.50 -17.36 -14.15
C ASN A 385 4.13 -16.44 -15.21
N ASP A 386 4.09 -15.12 -14.99
CA ASP A 386 4.87 -14.19 -15.77
C ASP A 386 6.33 -14.30 -15.31
N GLN A 387 7.19 -14.81 -16.19
CA GLN A 387 8.61 -15.03 -15.85
C GLN A 387 9.31 -13.71 -15.49
N ASP A 388 8.91 -12.60 -16.08
CA ASP A 388 9.48 -11.29 -15.80
C ASP A 388 9.03 -10.77 -14.44
N LEU A 389 7.75 -10.95 -14.08
CA LEU A 389 7.24 -10.60 -12.76
C LEU A 389 7.92 -11.43 -11.66
N LYS A 390 8.01 -12.73 -11.85
CA LYS A 390 8.66 -13.64 -10.90
C LYS A 390 10.14 -13.32 -10.72
N LYS A 391 10.84 -13.05 -11.83
CA LYS A 391 12.25 -12.65 -11.82
C LYS A 391 12.42 -11.34 -11.08
N LEU A 392 11.59 -10.32 -11.37
CA LEU A 392 11.62 -9.03 -10.69
C LEU A 392 11.32 -9.17 -9.19
N PHE A 393 10.27 -9.92 -8.83
CA PHE A 393 9.86 -10.12 -7.43
C PHE A 393 10.99 -10.81 -6.62
N ASN A 394 11.59 -11.86 -7.15
CA ASN A 394 12.68 -12.57 -6.49
C ASN A 394 13.92 -11.69 -6.37
N GLN A 395 14.23 -10.91 -7.38
CA GLN A 395 15.35 -9.98 -7.35
C GLN A 395 15.17 -8.91 -6.28
N LEU A 396 14.00 -8.27 -6.25
CA LEU A 396 13.71 -7.27 -5.21
C LEU A 396 13.70 -7.89 -3.80
N LYS A 397 13.34 -9.16 -3.65
CA LYS A 397 13.49 -9.89 -2.38
C LYS A 397 14.94 -10.02 -1.96
N GLU A 398 15.84 -10.31 -2.90
CA GLU A 398 17.28 -10.41 -2.63
C GLU A 398 17.87 -9.04 -2.31
N ASP A 399 17.54 -8.02 -3.09
CA ASP A 399 18.02 -6.64 -2.90
C ASP A 399 17.62 -6.04 -1.54
N TYR A 400 16.41 -6.37 -1.09
CA TYR A 400 15.92 -5.93 0.24
C TYR A 400 16.36 -6.83 1.39
N GLY A 401 17.31 -7.74 1.13
CA GLY A 401 17.81 -8.69 2.14
C GLY A 401 16.76 -9.66 2.66
N VAL A 402 15.64 -9.79 1.93
CA VAL A 402 14.48 -10.57 2.32
C VAL A 402 14.60 -12.03 1.87
N GLY A 403 15.66 -12.50 1.24
CA GLY A 403 15.90 -13.87 0.74
C GLY A 403 14.89 -14.97 1.16
N GLU A 404 15.21 -16.22 1.08
CA GLU A 404 14.30 -17.32 1.54
C GLU A 404 14.28 -17.53 3.07
N LYS A 405 15.14 -16.82 3.82
CA LYS A 405 15.28 -16.94 5.27
C LYS A 405 14.19 -16.14 6.02
N GLU A 406 14.13 -16.35 7.34
CA GLU A 406 13.30 -15.52 8.23
C GLU A 406 13.61 -14.03 8.02
N ALA A 407 12.58 -13.21 7.88
CA ALA A 407 12.71 -11.76 7.78
C ALA A 407 12.83 -11.15 9.19
N ASP A 408 13.71 -10.17 9.35
CA ASP A 408 13.84 -9.37 10.55
C ASP A 408 13.18 -7.99 10.41
N LEU A 409 13.17 -7.24 11.49
CA LEU A 409 12.59 -5.89 11.49
C LEU A 409 13.36 -4.93 10.58
N GLN A 410 14.66 -5.17 10.35
CA GLN A 410 15.45 -4.40 9.40
C GLN A 410 14.99 -4.65 7.95
N CYS A 411 14.72 -5.91 7.56
CA CYS A 411 14.13 -6.20 6.24
C CYS A 411 12.82 -5.46 6.01
N PHE A 412 11.99 -5.34 7.05
CA PHE A 412 10.76 -4.57 6.98
C PHE A 412 11.04 -3.07 6.76
N GLY A 413 12.02 -2.51 7.47
CA GLY A 413 12.51 -1.14 7.28
C GLY A 413 13.04 -0.91 5.86
N ASP A 414 13.82 -1.86 5.31
CA ASP A 414 14.37 -1.77 3.97
C ASP A 414 13.24 -1.75 2.90
N VAL A 415 12.21 -2.60 3.03
CA VAL A 415 11.02 -2.55 2.15
C VAL A 415 10.29 -1.21 2.25
N LEU A 416 10.11 -0.68 3.46
CA LEU A 416 9.47 0.63 3.66
C LEU A 416 10.25 1.78 3.02
N GLN A 417 11.58 1.75 3.14
CA GLN A 417 12.47 2.72 2.49
C GLN A 417 12.28 2.71 0.98
N HIS A 418 12.25 1.52 0.34
CA HIS A 418 12.02 1.37 -1.08
C HIS A 418 10.59 1.74 -1.52
N MET A 419 9.62 1.68 -0.62
CA MET A 419 8.27 2.24 -0.82
C MET A 419 8.22 3.76 -0.66
N GLY A 420 9.32 4.41 -0.34
CA GLY A 420 9.38 5.86 -0.07
C GLY A 420 8.86 6.27 1.30
N LYS A 421 8.60 5.32 2.21
CA LYS A 421 8.12 5.59 3.59
C LYS A 421 9.30 5.82 4.54
N TYR A 422 10.07 6.86 4.26
CA TYR A 422 11.37 7.12 4.91
C TYR A 422 11.28 7.37 6.41
N ASP A 423 10.25 8.10 6.89
CA ASP A 423 10.10 8.40 8.33
C ASP A 423 9.90 7.14 9.16
N LEU A 424 9.11 6.22 8.63
CA LEU A 424 8.83 4.96 9.31
C LEU A 424 10.05 4.04 9.26
N ALA A 425 10.78 4.01 8.14
CA ALA A 425 12.03 3.27 8.03
C ALA A 425 13.08 3.80 9.02
N GLU A 426 13.25 5.14 9.12
CA GLU A 426 14.16 5.77 10.08
C GLU A 426 13.83 5.40 11.52
N LYS A 427 12.55 5.43 11.87
CA LYS A 427 12.10 5.06 13.20
C LYS A 427 12.48 3.61 13.54
N ILE A 428 12.23 2.67 12.62
CA ILE A 428 12.59 1.27 12.79
C ILE A 428 14.10 1.10 12.94
N TYR A 429 14.88 1.77 12.09
CA TYR A 429 16.34 1.68 12.17
C TYR A 429 16.89 2.29 13.47
N SER A 430 16.27 3.38 13.97
CA SER A 430 16.66 4.00 15.24
C SER A 430 16.37 3.08 16.42
N ASP A 431 15.19 2.47 16.46
CA ASP A 431 14.82 1.50 17.48
C ASP A 431 15.79 0.29 17.48
N LEU A 432 16.19 -0.20 16.30
CA LEU A 432 17.17 -1.28 16.16
C LEU A 432 18.58 -0.83 16.58
N HIS A 433 18.96 0.40 16.25
CA HIS A 433 20.28 0.94 16.62
C HIS A 433 20.43 1.09 18.14
N GLU A 434 19.38 1.50 18.85
CA GLU A 434 19.39 1.57 20.32
C GLU A 434 19.55 0.19 20.98
N GLN A 435 19.08 -0.87 20.34
CA GLN A 435 19.15 -2.24 20.84
C GLN A 435 20.42 -2.97 20.42
N CYS A 436 21.14 -2.47 19.41
CA CYS A 436 22.26 -3.14 18.77
C CYS A 436 23.59 -2.66 19.37
N SER A 437 24.44 -3.59 19.78
CA SER A 437 25.82 -3.28 20.15
C SER A 437 26.66 -2.99 18.89
N SER A 438 27.64 -2.09 19.00
CA SER A 438 28.60 -1.85 17.91
C SER A 438 29.35 -3.09 17.46
N ASP A 439 29.39 -4.13 18.29
CA ASP A 439 30.07 -5.40 18.00
C ASP A 439 29.15 -6.46 17.38
N ASP A 440 27.86 -6.18 17.27
CA ASP A 440 26.90 -7.06 16.66
C ASP A 440 27.11 -7.14 15.12
N ALA A 441 26.96 -8.33 14.55
CA ALA A 441 27.07 -8.54 13.09
C ALA A 441 26.01 -7.76 12.30
N SER A 442 24.83 -7.53 12.89
CA SER A 442 23.73 -6.77 12.30
C SER A 442 24.01 -5.26 12.21
N PHE A 443 24.91 -4.73 13.06
CA PHE A 443 25.26 -3.31 13.09
C PHE A 443 25.80 -2.80 11.73
N PHE A 444 26.60 -3.61 11.04
CA PHE A 444 27.11 -3.27 9.71
C PHE A 444 25.96 -3.02 8.72
N ARG A 445 25.02 -3.96 8.61
CA ARG A 445 23.87 -3.87 7.71
C ARG A 445 23.00 -2.64 8.07
N LEU A 446 22.79 -2.40 9.35
CA LEU A 446 22.04 -1.23 9.82
C LEU A 446 22.70 0.10 9.43
N CYS A 447 24.03 0.20 9.53
CA CYS A 447 24.77 1.37 9.06
C CYS A 447 24.57 1.61 7.56
N VAL A 448 24.55 0.54 6.75
CA VAL A 448 24.28 0.64 5.31
C VAL A 448 22.85 1.14 5.05
N SER A 449 21.85 0.58 5.74
CA SER A 449 20.45 1.01 5.62
C SER A 449 20.27 2.50 5.97
N PHE A 450 20.89 2.97 7.07
CA PHE A 450 20.89 4.41 7.41
C PHE A 450 21.59 5.26 6.35
N GLY A 451 22.73 4.80 5.83
CA GLY A 451 23.46 5.49 4.77
C GLY A 451 22.60 5.68 3.53
N MET A 452 21.93 4.64 3.11
CA MET A 452 20.98 4.68 1.98
C MET A 452 19.78 5.58 2.26
N LEU A 453 19.19 5.47 3.46
CA LEU A 453 18.05 6.29 3.87
C LEU A 453 18.36 7.79 3.79
N TYR A 454 19.48 8.22 4.39
CA TYR A 454 19.86 9.62 4.38
C TYR A 454 20.30 10.12 2.99
N LYS A 455 20.84 9.25 2.14
CA LYS A 455 21.09 9.54 0.73
C LYS A 455 19.77 9.89 0.01
N GLU A 456 18.73 9.06 0.16
CA GLU A 456 17.41 9.32 -0.46
C GLU A 456 16.76 10.62 0.06
N ARG A 457 17.00 10.95 1.33
CA ARG A 457 16.59 12.23 1.93
C ARG A 457 17.46 13.43 1.54
N LYS A 458 18.52 13.20 0.75
CA LYS A 458 19.53 14.23 0.38
C LYS A 458 20.29 14.83 1.58
N ASP A 459 20.30 14.16 2.72
CA ASP A 459 21.15 14.49 3.86
C ASP A 459 22.50 13.77 3.68
N PHE A 460 23.31 14.34 2.80
CA PHE A 460 24.55 13.73 2.35
C PHE A 460 25.60 13.63 3.47
N ASP A 461 25.58 14.54 4.43
CA ASP A 461 26.55 14.52 5.53
C ASP A 461 26.28 13.37 6.50
N ARG A 462 25.01 13.15 6.88
CA ARG A 462 24.64 11.96 7.67
C ARG A 462 24.87 10.68 6.88
N SER A 463 24.54 10.66 5.60
CA SER A 463 24.78 9.49 4.74
C SER A 463 26.26 9.10 4.73
N LEU A 464 27.18 10.05 4.51
CA LEU A 464 28.62 9.81 4.57
C LEU A 464 29.07 9.26 5.93
N GLN A 465 28.59 9.84 7.03
CA GLN A 465 28.92 9.37 8.38
C GLN A 465 28.53 7.90 8.57
N TRP A 466 27.34 7.47 8.11
CA TRP A 466 26.90 6.11 8.28
C TRP A 466 27.64 5.13 7.36
N PHE A 467 27.90 5.50 6.10
CA PHE A 467 28.71 4.65 5.21
C PHE A 467 30.16 4.54 5.71
N GLN A 468 30.72 5.60 6.27
CA GLN A 468 32.07 5.56 6.86
C GLN A 468 32.10 4.62 8.08
N LYS A 469 31.09 4.67 8.97
CA LYS A 469 30.97 3.72 10.08
C LYS A 469 30.90 2.25 9.58
N ALA A 470 30.14 2.01 8.50
CA ALA A 470 30.06 0.69 7.89
C ALA A 470 31.44 0.24 7.34
N LEU A 471 32.15 1.13 6.62
CA LEU A 471 33.45 0.84 6.05
C LEU A 471 34.50 0.56 7.13
N ASP A 472 34.60 1.40 8.16
CA ASP A 472 35.53 1.25 9.27
C ASP A 472 35.31 -0.08 10.02
N ARG A 473 34.04 -0.45 10.18
CA ARG A 473 33.70 -1.75 10.77
C ARG A 473 34.15 -2.89 9.88
N LYS A 474 33.87 -2.80 8.57
CA LYS A 474 34.23 -3.88 7.62
C LYS A 474 35.74 -4.09 7.56
N ILE A 475 36.51 -3.01 7.53
CA ILE A 475 37.98 -3.05 7.56
C ILE A 475 38.48 -3.75 8.84
N ARG A 476 37.85 -3.46 9.98
CA ARG A 476 38.26 -4.08 11.28
C ARG A 476 37.87 -5.55 11.38
N THR A 477 36.70 -5.94 10.89
CA THR A 477 36.17 -7.31 11.10
C THR A 477 36.52 -8.27 9.98
N ASN A 478 36.60 -7.82 8.73
CA ASN A 478 36.90 -8.64 7.56
C ASN A 478 37.57 -7.83 6.45
N PRO A 479 38.87 -7.51 6.56
CA PRO A 479 39.58 -6.66 5.59
C PRO A 479 39.75 -7.29 4.23
N SER A 480 39.44 -8.57 4.06
CA SER A 480 39.54 -9.31 2.79
C SER A 480 38.21 -9.32 2.03
N ASP A 481 37.17 -8.74 2.56
CA ASP A 481 35.85 -8.71 1.90
C ASP A 481 35.76 -7.57 0.89
N PHE A 482 36.51 -7.73 -0.18
CA PHE A 482 36.66 -6.71 -1.22
C PHE A 482 35.33 -6.41 -1.93
N LEU A 483 34.40 -7.35 -2.02
CA LEU A 483 33.09 -7.10 -2.65
C LEU A 483 32.31 -6.05 -1.88
N TYR A 484 32.11 -6.25 -0.58
CA TYR A 484 31.38 -5.29 0.25
C TYR A 484 32.10 -3.95 0.37
N MET A 485 33.44 -3.95 0.43
CA MET A 485 34.21 -2.71 0.43
C MET A 485 34.05 -1.95 -0.87
N GLY A 486 34.03 -2.66 -2.02
CA GLY A 486 33.76 -2.07 -3.33
C GLY A 486 32.41 -1.38 -3.40
N GLY A 487 31.37 -2.05 -2.90
CA GLY A 487 30.01 -1.47 -2.81
C GLY A 487 29.96 -0.22 -1.94
N LEU A 488 30.59 -0.22 -0.77
CA LEU A 488 30.67 0.95 0.11
C LEU A 488 31.42 2.12 -0.52
N TYR A 489 32.55 1.86 -1.19
CA TYR A 489 33.28 2.88 -1.94
C TYR A 489 32.41 3.48 -3.05
N CYS A 490 31.62 2.67 -3.76
CA CYS A 490 30.65 3.19 -4.75
C CYS A 490 29.61 4.08 -4.08
N CYS A 491 29.02 3.66 -2.95
CA CYS A 491 28.04 4.47 -2.23
C CYS A 491 28.62 5.84 -1.80
N ILE A 492 29.82 5.86 -1.22
CA ILE A 492 30.49 7.08 -0.81
C ILE A 492 30.82 7.95 -2.05
N GLY A 493 31.31 7.36 -3.13
CA GLY A 493 31.56 8.04 -4.39
C GLY A 493 30.31 8.69 -4.97
N ASN A 494 29.17 8.01 -4.91
CA ASN A 494 27.88 8.53 -5.33
C ASN A 494 27.47 9.77 -4.50
N ILE A 495 27.74 9.78 -3.18
CA ILE A 495 27.44 10.96 -2.35
C ILE A 495 28.33 12.15 -2.73
N HIS A 496 29.63 11.92 -2.98
CA HIS A 496 30.52 13.01 -3.45
C HIS A 496 30.08 13.53 -4.83
N MET A 497 29.56 12.65 -5.70
CA MET A 497 28.93 13.08 -6.97
C MET A 497 27.75 14.02 -6.75
N GLU A 498 26.83 13.69 -5.83
CA GLU A 498 25.68 14.54 -5.51
C GLU A 498 26.11 15.90 -4.91
N LYS A 499 27.23 15.92 -4.18
CA LYS A 499 27.86 17.14 -3.67
C LYS A 499 28.67 17.88 -4.73
N SER A 500 28.74 17.40 -5.98
CA SER A 500 29.55 17.92 -7.08
C SER A 500 31.06 17.90 -6.81
N ASP A 501 31.52 17.06 -5.90
CA ASP A 501 32.94 16.83 -5.60
C ASP A 501 33.48 15.70 -6.49
N TYR A 502 33.65 16.02 -7.77
CA TYR A 502 34.01 15.05 -8.81
C TYR A 502 35.37 14.40 -8.58
N LYS A 503 36.30 15.10 -7.90
CA LYS A 503 37.64 14.58 -7.62
C LYS A 503 37.59 13.46 -6.58
N GLU A 504 36.96 13.71 -5.47
CA GLU A 504 36.77 12.70 -4.42
C GLU A 504 35.89 11.55 -4.92
N ALA A 505 34.83 11.85 -5.66
CA ALA A 505 34.00 10.81 -6.28
C ALA A 505 34.84 9.84 -7.14
N MET A 506 35.72 10.38 -8.01
CA MET A 506 36.62 9.57 -8.85
C MET A 506 37.59 8.75 -8.00
N ASN A 507 38.17 9.31 -6.92
CA ASN A 507 39.04 8.60 -5.99
C ASN A 507 38.35 7.37 -5.40
N TYR A 508 37.12 7.54 -4.89
CA TYR A 508 36.32 6.44 -4.37
C TYR A 508 35.94 5.41 -5.42
N TYR A 509 35.56 5.83 -6.64
CA TYR A 509 35.25 4.91 -7.73
C TYR A 509 36.48 4.10 -8.19
N ASN A 510 37.66 4.68 -8.19
CA ASN A 510 38.90 3.94 -8.46
C ASN A 510 39.18 2.91 -7.35
N GLY A 511 38.96 3.27 -6.08
CA GLY A 511 39.04 2.34 -4.96
C GLY A 511 38.05 1.16 -5.09
N ALA A 512 36.80 1.45 -5.49
CA ALA A 512 35.81 0.44 -5.78
C ALA A 512 36.23 -0.52 -6.90
N MET A 513 36.73 0.04 -8.01
CA MET A 513 37.24 -0.73 -9.15
C MET A 513 38.38 -1.69 -8.73
N ASP A 514 39.30 -1.21 -7.91
CA ASP A 514 40.41 -2.03 -7.39
C ASP A 514 39.89 -3.17 -6.47
N CYS A 515 38.89 -2.88 -5.66
CA CYS A 515 38.24 -3.89 -4.83
C CYS A 515 37.58 -4.98 -5.68
N TYR A 516 36.80 -4.62 -6.69
CA TYR A 516 36.16 -5.61 -7.59
C TYR A 516 37.17 -6.41 -8.39
N LYS A 517 38.29 -5.79 -8.83
CA LYS A 517 39.39 -6.53 -9.48
C LYS A 517 40.04 -7.55 -8.55
N ARG A 518 40.31 -7.17 -7.28
CA ARG A 518 40.87 -8.09 -6.27
C ARG A 518 39.95 -9.24 -5.93
N ALA A 519 38.63 -9.00 -6.00
CA ALA A 519 37.61 -10.02 -5.81
C ALA A 519 37.39 -10.92 -7.05
N ASN A 520 38.07 -10.68 -8.19
CA ASN A 520 37.78 -11.30 -9.49
C ASN A 520 36.31 -11.15 -9.93
N ALA A 521 35.70 -10.02 -9.62
CA ALA A 521 34.26 -9.76 -9.77
C ALA A 521 33.97 -8.59 -10.75
N THR A 522 34.67 -8.56 -11.89
CA THR A 522 34.52 -7.47 -12.88
C THR A 522 33.17 -7.46 -13.60
N ASN A 523 32.35 -8.48 -13.43
CA ASN A 523 30.98 -8.57 -13.94
C ASN A 523 29.96 -8.69 -12.77
N HIS A 524 30.29 -8.14 -11.61
CA HIS A 524 29.41 -8.19 -10.44
C HIS A 524 28.16 -7.32 -10.63
N PRO A 525 26.99 -7.70 -10.10
CA PRO A 525 25.76 -6.91 -10.16
C PRO A 525 25.87 -5.48 -9.64
N ASP A 526 26.83 -5.14 -8.79
CA ASP A 526 27.08 -3.79 -8.27
C ASP A 526 27.93 -2.92 -9.20
N MET A 527 28.62 -3.50 -10.19
CA MET A 527 29.44 -2.75 -11.15
C MET A 527 28.67 -1.70 -11.96
N PRO A 528 27.40 -1.89 -12.30
CA PRO A 528 26.59 -0.87 -12.96
C PRO A 528 26.54 0.46 -12.23
N SER A 529 26.42 0.45 -10.90
CA SER A 529 26.41 1.69 -10.09
C SER A 529 27.71 2.45 -10.21
N LEU A 530 28.85 1.73 -10.21
CA LEU A 530 30.18 2.32 -10.41
C LEU A 530 30.31 2.93 -11.81
N TYR A 531 29.93 2.22 -12.86
CA TYR A 531 30.02 2.72 -14.24
C TYR A 531 29.08 3.91 -14.47
N HIS A 532 27.89 3.89 -13.87
CA HIS A 532 26.97 5.02 -13.90
C HIS A 532 27.61 6.25 -13.26
N GLY A 533 28.22 6.14 -12.09
CA GLY A 533 28.90 7.23 -11.40
C GLY A 533 30.04 7.82 -12.24
N ILE A 534 30.89 6.98 -12.82
CA ILE A 534 31.98 7.41 -13.71
C ILE A 534 31.42 8.12 -14.95
N ALA A 535 30.36 7.59 -15.57
CA ALA A 535 29.69 8.21 -16.72
C ALA A 535 29.20 9.63 -16.39
N ARG A 536 28.63 9.84 -15.21
CA ARG A 536 28.20 11.17 -14.72
C ARG A 536 29.37 12.14 -14.61
N ILE A 537 30.55 11.68 -14.15
CA ILE A 537 31.75 12.53 -14.09
C ILE A 537 32.18 12.94 -15.51
N TYR A 538 32.20 12.00 -16.49
CA TYR A 538 32.52 12.32 -17.88
C TYR A 538 31.49 13.30 -18.48
N CYS A 539 30.20 13.17 -18.13
CA CYS A 539 29.19 14.16 -18.53
C CYS A 539 29.52 15.55 -18.00
N ALA A 540 29.90 15.67 -16.71
CA ALA A 540 30.28 16.94 -16.09
C ALA A 540 31.52 17.55 -16.76
N GLN A 541 32.45 16.71 -17.24
CA GLN A 541 33.63 17.10 -17.99
C GLN A 541 33.36 17.34 -19.50
N LYS A 542 32.09 17.23 -19.95
CA LYS A 542 31.65 17.38 -21.34
C LYS A 542 32.24 16.32 -22.30
N GLN A 543 32.71 15.19 -21.77
CA GLN A 543 33.21 14.05 -22.52
C GLN A 543 32.06 13.06 -22.80
N TYR A 544 31.14 13.46 -23.68
CA TYR A 544 29.86 12.79 -23.89
C TYR A 544 29.99 11.38 -24.51
N SER A 545 31.00 11.17 -25.36
CA SER A 545 31.29 9.85 -25.97
C SER A 545 31.67 8.83 -24.89
N ASP A 546 32.59 9.22 -24.00
CA ASP A 546 33.06 8.35 -22.90
C ASP A 546 31.93 8.08 -21.91
N ALA A 547 31.10 9.09 -21.62
CA ALA A 547 29.92 8.94 -20.77
C ALA A 547 28.95 7.88 -21.36
N LEU A 548 28.64 7.93 -22.65
CA LEU A 548 27.78 6.95 -23.31
C LEU A 548 28.37 5.54 -23.27
N ASP A 549 29.69 5.38 -23.46
CA ASP A 549 30.36 4.07 -23.36
C ASP A 549 30.19 3.47 -21.95
N TYR A 550 30.43 4.26 -20.89
CA TYR A 550 30.26 3.77 -19.53
C TYR A 550 28.78 3.47 -19.17
N TYR A 551 27.84 4.27 -19.63
CA TYR A 551 26.40 3.94 -19.47
C TYR A 551 26.03 2.64 -20.20
N GLN A 552 26.59 2.43 -21.42
CA GLN A 552 26.34 1.21 -22.19
C GLN A 552 26.93 -0.04 -21.49
N ARG A 553 28.15 0.06 -20.94
CA ARG A 553 28.74 -1.02 -20.12
C ARG A 553 27.90 -1.34 -18.91
N SER A 554 27.37 -0.31 -18.25
CA SER A 554 26.45 -0.47 -17.14
C SER A 554 25.19 -1.23 -17.55
N LEU A 555 24.53 -0.83 -18.64
CA LEU A 555 23.33 -1.50 -19.15
C LEU A 555 23.57 -2.97 -19.55
N VAL A 556 24.72 -3.27 -20.17
CA VAL A 556 25.06 -4.66 -20.54
C VAL A 556 25.10 -5.57 -19.32
N ILE A 557 25.75 -5.13 -18.24
CA ILE A 557 25.79 -5.93 -17.00
C ILE A 557 24.40 -6.02 -16.36
N GLN A 558 23.64 -4.93 -16.31
CA GLN A 558 22.28 -4.92 -15.77
C GLN A 558 21.38 -5.91 -16.54
N GLN A 559 21.43 -5.93 -17.86
CA GLN A 559 20.63 -6.85 -18.67
C GLN A 559 20.96 -8.33 -18.45
N GLN A 560 22.18 -8.65 -17.99
CA GLN A 560 22.57 -10.02 -17.65
C GLN A 560 22.05 -10.47 -16.28
N HIS A 561 21.96 -9.54 -15.34
CA HIS A 561 21.69 -9.85 -13.93
C HIS A 561 20.29 -9.45 -13.48
N LEU A 562 19.70 -8.38 -14.05
CA LEU A 562 18.44 -7.82 -13.58
C LEU A 562 17.24 -8.23 -14.47
N ALA A 563 16.04 -8.15 -13.91
CA ALA A 563 14.83 -8.21 -14.69
C ALA A 563 14.72 -6.99 -15.63
N CYS A 564 14.07 -7.14 -16.79
CA CYS A 564 13.98 -6.06 -17.80
C CYS A 564 13.28 -4.79 -17.31
N ASN A 565 12.47 -4.91 -16.27
CA ASN A 565 11.75 -3.81 -15.63
C ASN A 565 12.28 -3.48 -14.22
N HIS A 566 13.52 -3.88 -13.90
CA HIS A 566 14.13 -3.51 -12.63
C HIS A 566 14.37 -1.99 -12.55
N PRO A 567 14.02 -1.29 -11.42
CA PRO A 567 14.10 0.16 -11.33
C PRO A 567 15.50 0.72 -11.58
N ASP A 568 16.56 0.00 -11.24
CA ASP A 568 17.95 0.45 -11.47
C ASP A 568 18.30 0.61 -12.95
N MET A 569 17.64 -0.12 -13.86
CA MET A 569 17.84 0.08 -15.29
C MET A 569 17.35 1.45 -15.76
N ALA A 570 16.30 1.99 -15.10
CA ALA A 570 15.76 3.31 -15.41
C ALA A 570 16.76 4.44 -15.16
N ILE A 571 17.66 4.25 -14.19
CA ILE A 571 18.68 5.23 -13.84
C ILE A 571 19.64 5.46 -15.02
N ASN A 572 20.13 4.39 -15.63
CA ASN A 572 21.01 4.46 -16.81
C ASN A 572 20.30 5.03 -18.03
N HIS A 573 19.03 4.65 -18.26
CA HIS A 573 18.24 5.24 -19.33
C HIS A 573 18.05 6.74 -19.15
N THR A 574 17.83 7.23 -17.91
CA THR A 574 17.78 8.67 -17.64
C THR A 574 19.10 9.33 -17.98
N GLY A 575 20.24 8.80 -17.52
CA GLY A 575 21.57 9.36 -17.82
C GLY A 575 21.90 9.43 -19.31
N ILE A 576 21.60 8.37 -20.06
CA ILE A 576 21.76 8.36 -21.53
C ILE A 576 20.85 9.42 -22.17
N GLY A 577 19.59 9.52 -21.72
CA GLY A 577 18.66 10.54 -22.19
C GLY A 577 19.18 11.97 -21.94
N ASP A 578 19.80 12.22 -20.80
CA ASP A 578 20.43 13.50 -20.48
C ASP A 578 21.57 13.84 -21.44
N VAL A 579 22.44 12.87 -21.75
CA VAL A 579 23.51 13.08 -22.73
C VAL A 579 22.93 13.41 -24.10
N TYR A 580 21.96 12.64 -24.60
CA TYR A 580 21.33 12.91 -25.89
C TYR A 580 20.60 14.25 -25.94
N ARG A 581 19.96 14.67 -24.84
CA ARG A 581 19.35 16.01 -24.75
C ARG A 581 20.40 17.11 -24.88
N ILE A 582 21.55 16.98 -24.20
CA ILE A 582 22.62 17.98 -24.21
C ILE A 582 23.27 18.08 -25.59
N VAL A 583 23.42 16.94 -26.28
CA VAL A 583 24.02 16.95 -27.65
C VAL A 583 22.98 17.24 -28.74
N GLY A 584 21.72 17.56 -28.39
CA GLY A 584 20.67 17.98 -29.34
C GLY A 584 19.95 16.82 -30.05
N GLN A 585 20.20 15.58 -29.67
CA GLN A 585 19.51 14.39 -30.23
C GLN A 585 18.18 14.11 -29.49
N TYR A 586 17.23 15.01 -29.62
CA TYR A 586 16.01 15.03 -28.80
C TYR A 586 15.12 13.78 -28.95
N GLN A 587 15.08 13.17 -30.16
CA GLN A 587 14.30 11.95 -30.34
C GLN A 587 14.89 10.76 -29.57
N ASN A 588 16.21 10.62 -29.57
CA ASN A 588 16.90 9.59 -28.78
C ASN A 588 16.73 9.84 -27.29
N ALA A 589 16.84 11.08 -26.86
CA ALA A 589 16.57 11.48 -25.47
C ALA A 589 15.14 11.09 -25.04
N MET A 590 14.13 11.39 -25.88
CA MET A 590 12.74 11.07 -25.59
C MET A 590 12.52 9.55 -25.44
N ASN A 591 13.13 8.76 -26.32
CA ASN A 591 13.01 7.30 -26.27
C ASN A 591 13.57 6.76 -24.94
N HIS A 592 14.75 7.22 -24.53
CA HIS A 592 15.37 6.78 -23.27
C HIS A 592 14.58 7.27 -22.02
N TYR A 593 14.11 8.49 -21.99
CA TYR A 593 13.30 8.98 -20.88
C TYR A 593 11.96 8.25 -20.76
N ARG A 594 11.31 7.93 -21.88
CA ARG A 594 10.07 7.12 -21.87
C ARG A 594 10.33 5.70 -21.37
N THR A 595 11.43 5.08 -21.78
CA THR A 595 11.84 3.77 -21.27
C THR A 595 12.08 3.84 -19.76
N SER A 596 12.78 4.86 -19.28
CA SER A 596 13.00 5.08 -17.85
C SER A 596 11.67 5.24 -17.08
N LEU A 597 10.77 6.06 -17.60
CA LEU A 597 9.46 6.28 -16.98
C LEU A 597 8.62 4.99 -16.96
N ASP A 598 8.58 4.25 -18.06
CA ASP A 598 7.84 2.98 -18.17
C ASP A 598 8.36 1.93 -17.16
N ILE A 599 9.69 1.77 -17.06
CA ILE A 599 10.31 0.87 -16.07
C ILE A 599 9.88 1.27 -14.65
N ARG A 600 10.03 2.55 -14.28
CA ARG A 600 9.69 3.04 -12.93
C ARG A 600 8.21 2.89 -12.60
N GLN A 601 7.33 3.17 -13.55
CA GLN A 601 5.89 2.96 -13.37
C GLN A 601 5.51 1.49 -13.17
N LYS A 602 6.22 0.57 -13.81
CA LYS A 602 6.02 -0.88 -13.65
C LYS A 602 6.55 -1.45 -12.35
N SER A 603 7.53 -0.79 -11.74
CA SER A 603 8.28 -1.34 -10.61
C SER A 603 8.18 -0.56 -9.30
N LEU A 604 7.74 0.69 -9.32
CA LEU A 604 7.67 1.56 -8.14
C LEU A 604 6.24 2.00 -7.82
N PRO A 605 5.92 2.30 -6.55
CA PRO A 605 4.62 2.87 -6.19
C PRO A 605 4.32 4.17 -6.94
N PRO A 606 3.05 4.48 -7.24
CA PRO A 606 2.68 5.66 -8.06
C PRO A 606 3.18 7.00 -7.52
N GLN A 607 3.30 7.11 -6.18
CA GLN A 607 3.76 8.32 -5.50
C GLN A 607 5.28 8.34 -5.30
N HIS A 608 6.02 7.38 -5.89
CA HIS A 608 7.46 7.32 -5.69
C HIS A 608 8.16 8.51 -6.35
N GLN A 609 9.12 9.12 -5.64
CA GLN A 609 9.85 10.31 -6.10
C GLN A 609 10.56 10.11 -7.46
N ASP A 610 10.98 8.90 -7.78
CA ASP A 610 11.68 8.62 -9.03
C ASP A 610 10.76 8.69 -10.25
N ILE A 611 9.46 8.42 -10.09
CA ILE A 611 8.46 8.65 -11.14
C ILE A 611 8.32 10.15 -11.39
N ALA A 612 8.29 10.96 -10.33
CA ALA A 612 8.30 12.43 -10.47
C ALA A 612 9.58 12.92 -11.16
N SER A 613 10.74 12.37 -10.82
CA SER A 613 12.03 12.69 -11.46
C SER A 613 12.01 12.37 -12.97
N SER A 614 11.46 11.21 -13.39
CA SER A 614 11.31 10.88 -14.82
C SER A 614 10.38 11.86 -15.55
N ASN A 615 9.26 12.24 -14.93
CA ASN A 615 8.37 13.26 -15.49
C ASN A 615 9.08 14.61 -15.62
N LYS A 616 9.88 15.00 -14.61
CA LYS A 616 10.69 16.23 -14.65
C LYS A 616 11.69 16.20 -15.82
N SER A 617 12.40 15.08 -16.06
CA SER A 617 13.34 14.93 -17.18
C SER A 617 12.66 15.07 -18.54
N ILE A 618 11.47 14.50 -18.72
CA ILE A 618 10.67 14.67 -19.93
C ILE A 618 10.20 16.13 -20.08
N GLY A 619 9.76 16.76 -19.00
CA GLY A 619 9.39 18.17 -18.97
C GLY A 619 10.56 19.06 -19.41
N LEU A 620 11.76 18.80 -18.89
CA LEU A 620 12.99 19.51 -19.26
C LEU A 620 13.37 19.31 -20.74
N LEU A 621 13.15 18.12 -21.29
CA LEU A 621 13.35 17.89 -22.72
C LEU A 621 12.39 18.73 -23.57
N TYR A 622 11.10 18.74 -23.26
CA TYR A 622 10.12 19.59 -23.95
C TYR A 622 10.44 21.09 -23.82
N GLU A 623 10.89 21.52 -22.63
CA GLU A 623 11.37 22.88 -22.41
C GLU A 623 12.56 23.21 -23.32
N THR A 624 13.55 22.30 -23.41
CA THR A 624 14.72 22.45 -24.32
C THR A 624 14.30 22.56 -25.79
N MET A 625 13.21 21.86 -26.17
CA MET A 625 12.61 21.94 -27.52
C MET A 625 11.67 23.15 -27.68
N SER A 626 11.57 24.05 -26.72
CA SER A 626 10.65 25.20 -26.69
C SER A 626 9.16 24.80 -26.78
N ASN A 627 8.83 23.56 -26.45
CA ASN A 627 7.45 23.07 -26.36
C ASN A 627 6.89 23.28 -24.96
N TRP A 628 6.54 24.51 -24.65
CA TRP A 628 6.18 25.00 -23.32
C TRP A 628 4.90 24.36 -22.75
N LYS A 629 3.93 24.01 -23.60
CA LYS A 629 2.65 23.40 -23.15
C LYS A 629 2.88 22.00 -22.57
N GLU A 630 3.56 21.15 -23.31
CA GLU A 630 3.90 19.81 -22.88
C GLU A 630 4.86 19.81 -21.69
N ALA A 631 5.86 20.74 -21.69
CA ALA A 631 6.74 20.91 -20.54
C ALA A 631 5.94 21.21 -19.26
N LEU A 632 4.98 22.14 -19.34
CA LEU A 632 4.12 22.48 -18.19
C LEU A 632 3.29 21.28 -17.70
N GLU A 633 2.76 20.48 -18.61
CA GLU A 633 2.00 19.25 -18.27
C GLU A 633 2.85 18.28 -17.46
N TYR A 634 4.04 17.94 -17.96
CA TYR A 634 4.93 17.01 -17.28
C TYR A 634 5.45 17.54 -15.95
N TYR A 635 5.77 18.82 -15.84
CA TYR A 635 6.17 19.45 -14.58
C TYR A 635 5.02 19.43 -13.55
N LYS A 636 3.76 19.67 -13.97
CA LYS A 636 2.60 19.55 -13.08
C LYS A 636 2.41 18.11 -12.56
N ARG A 637 2.62 17.10 -13.43
CA ARG A 637 2.60 15.69 -12.99
C ARG A 637 3.67 15.42 -11.95
N ALA A 638 4.90 15.86 -12.19
CA ALA A 638 5.99 15.72 -11.23
C ALA A 638 5.66 16.42 -9.90
N ALA A 639 5.15 17.66 -9.94
CA ALA A 639 4.78 18.42 -8.76
C ALA A 639 3.69 17.76 -7.94
N ASN A 640 2.68 17.16 -8.60
CA ASN A 640 1.61 16.43 -7.91
C ASN A 640 2.17 15.25 -7.11
N ILE A 641 3.06 14.45 -7.72
CA ILE A 641 3.70 13.31 -7.05
C ILE A 641 4.57 13.78 -5.88
N TYR A 642 5.42 14.80 -6.07
CA TYR A 642 6.25 15.34 -4.98
C TYR A 642 5.42 15.86 -3.80
N ARG A 643 4.26 16.51 -4.05
CA ARG A 643 3.37 16.98 -2.98
C ARG A 643 2.71 15.84 -2.20
N GLN A 644 2.36 14.75 -2.87
CA GLN A 644 1.79 13.57 -2.22
C GLN A 644 2.82 12.80 -1.38
N SER A 645 4.10 12.99 -1.66
CA SER A 645 5.22 12.34 -0.94
C SER A 645 5.71 13.15 0.28
N LEU A 646 5.02 14.26 0.66
CA LEU A 646 5.37 15.10 1.82
C LEU A 646 5.28 14.33 3.16
N PRO A 647 6.12 14.72 4.19
CA PRO A 647 6.76 16.03 4.42
C PRO A 647 8.20 16.21 3.90
N LEU A 648 8.86 15.15 3.40
CA LEU A 648 10.31 15.13 3.16
C LEU A 648 10.78 15.77 1.86
N GLN A 649 9.87 16.06 0.92
CA GLN A 649 10.20 16.51 -0.43
C GLN A 649 10.06 18.02 -0.64
N GLN A 650 10.08 18.83 0.42
CA GLN A 650 9.84 20.27 0.33
C GLN A 650 10.81 20.98 -0.63
N SER A 651 12.07 20.52 -0.70
CA SER A 651 13.06 21.05 -1.65
C SER A 651 12.70 20.73 -3.11
N ASN A 652 12.26 19.50 -3.40
CA ASN A 652 11.86 19.07 -4.74
C ASN A 652 10.57 19.79 -5.19
N VAL A 653 9.62 19.99 -4.27
CA VAL A 653 8.41 20.78 -4.55
C VAL A 653 8.77 22.23 -4.88
N THR A 654 9.64 22.85 -4.10
CA THR A 654 10.09 24.22 -4.37
C THR A 654 10.81 24.35 -5.70
N GLU A 655 11.65 23.38 -6.05
CA GLU A 655 12.39 23.37 -7.32
C GLU A 655 11.44 23.23 -8.52
N ILE A 656 10.54 22.24 -8.49
CA ILE A 656 9.59 22.01 -9.60
C ILE A 656 8.60 23.16 -9.75
N GLU A 657 8.23 23.86 -8.68
CA GLU A 657 7.39 25.06 -8.74
C GLU A 657 8.11 26.21 -9.43
N LYS A 658 9.42 26.38 -9.22
CA LYS A 658 10.24 27.34 -9.98
C LYS A 658 10.25 26.97 -11.47
N ASP A 659 10.42 25.69 -11.82
CA ASP A 659 10.36 25.23 -13.20
C ASP A 659 9.00 25.53 -13.85
N ILE A 660 7.90 25.27 -13.14
CA ILE A 660 6.53 25.59 -13.58
C ILE A 660 6.37 27.09 -13.83
N GLN A 661 6.80 27.95 -12.88
CA GLN A 661 6.71 29.40 -13.03
C GLN A 661 7.53 29.92 -14.22
N ARG A 662 8.74 29.38 -14.41
CA ARG A 662 9.59 29.68 -15.56
C ARG A 662 8.89 29.38 -16.89
N VAL A 663 8.28 28.20 -17.01
CA VAL A 663 7.54 27.79 -18.23
C VAL A 663 6.27 28.63 -18.43
N ILE A 664 5.52 28.94 -17.38
CA ILE A 664 4.34 29.82 -17.47
C ILE A 664 4.73 31.22 -17.99
N SER A 665 5.88 31.76 -17.56
CA SER A 665 6.37 33.05 -18.04
C SER A 665 6.71 33.06 -19.53
N LYS A 666 6.99 31.91 -20.13
CA LYS A 666 7.26 31.74 -21.57
C LYS A 666 5.99 31.46 -22.40
N LEU A 667 4.91 31.08 -21.75
CA LEU A 667 3.59 30.86 -22.39
C LEU A 667 2.76 32.15 -22.47
N LYS A 668 3.09 33.16 -21.65
CA LYS A 668 2.52 34.50 -21.72
C LYS A 668 3.23 35.32 -22.80
#